data_a09cb02c00edd89350ba7dd763d7d105
#
_entry.id   a09cb02c00edd89350ba7dd763d7d105
#
_cell.length_a   1.000
_cell.length_b   1.000
_cell.length_c   1.000
_cell.angle_alpha   90.00
_cell.angle_beta   90.00
_cell.angle_gamma   90.00
#
_symmetry.space_group_name_H-M   'P 1'
#
loop_
_entity.id
_entity.type
_entity.pdbx_description
1 polymer ?
#
loop_
_entity_poly.entity_id
_entity_poly.type
_entity_poly.pdbx_seq_one_letter_code
_entity_poly.pdbx_strand_id
1 'polypeptide(L)'
;MKFKVWIAALPLALLAGALATLPAHAASGVARSVALGGTTSPQTGVYTPSGGGDVTDAEFPGQLDEADGPGPYPGTIVNRSLSRGSGNGVSVNSGAKAKSHPQFNNGFEGLNLFQQRYARGGNQFTVEPPDQALCVGNGYVLEAVNDVLNIFNTSGQSVLPDNTSTNIVSGFPTDVNHAVDLNSFYGYAPAINRSTGVRAQFVTDPSCLYDAATQRFFVVVLTLETNPNGSFTLVNHLDLAVSQTSNPTGAWNIYRTDVTNDGTNTGGTNPGPYLGDYPHIGADAYGFYITTNAYPWCCNGFSGAQIYAFSKAQLAAGATNVSMVHFDTSGTVNVPSDAGSTQPGFTVWPAQSPGTSSFQLGSGGTEYFMSSNAADEATHPVAGTGGNYVSDKIVVWSLTNTSSLDTATPALSLSNNVLTVGTYAIPPKQKQPGSGTLATTDTPQGYCINDTTTLLFNGQTGCWRLLFGGEPAHNEVISTPDSNDTRMQQVMYANGKLWGALDTALNPNGGPQRAGIAWYIVNPSAAKVVMAGYLGATGNDFTYPAIGVTASGRGVLAFTASGDTLNPSSGFAPIDAHAGVGAWSVVTGGQGAAQDDGFTSYKSQVGNPPRTRWGDYSAAAVDGDSIWIASEYIAHACDYATWGGRFFGATSGDNKLGTCAASPGAAGTRAALGNWSTRISKYTP
;
A
#
# COMPACT_ATOMS: atom_id res chain seq x y z
N MET A 1 75.55 0.10 -52.49
CA MET A 1 74.46 1.06 -52.20
C MET A 1 73.61 0.47 -51.05
N LYS A 2 73.73 1.02 -49.84
CA LYS A 2 72.99 0.57 -48.68
C LYS A 2 71.88 1.61 -48.41
N PHE A 3 70.62 1.19 -48.53
CA PHE A 3 69.49 2.02 -48.16
C PHE A 3 69.19 1.76 -46.66
N LYS A 4 69.20 2.87 -45.87
CA LYS A 4 68.73 2.89 -44.47
C LYS A 4 67.23 3.25 -44.49
N VAL A 5 66.42 2.31 -43.95
CA VAL A 5 65.00 2.57 -43.67
C VAL A 5 64.88 3.17 -42.27
N TRP A 6 64.29 4.37 -42.20
CA TRP A 6 63.91 4.99 -40.93
C TRP A 6 62.51 4.54 -40.57
N ILE A 7 62.35 3.91 -39.41
CA ILE A 7 61.06 3.62 -38.81
C ILE A 7 60.73 4.80 -37.90
N ALA A 8 59.71 5.56 -38.28
CA ALA A 8 59.14 6.58 -37.44
C ALA A 8 58.16 5.92 -36.45
N ALA A 9 58.44 6.02 -35.16
CA ALA A 9 57.53 5.61 -34.11
C ALA A 9 56.43 6.70 -33.91
N LEU A 10 55.20 6.36 -34.18
CA LEU A 10 54.04 7.19 -33.78
C LEU A 10 53.75 6.95 -32.29
N PRO A 11 53.49 7.99 -31.50
CA PRO A 11 53.02 7.79 -30.14
C PRO A 11 51.54 7.41 -30.17
N LEU A 12 51.22 6.25 -29.51
CA LEU A 12 49.87 5.82 -29.27
C LEU A 12 49.24 6.75 -28.21
N ALA A 13 48.41 7.67 -28.65
CA ALA A 13 47.59 8.47 -27.76
C ALA A 13 46.49 7.58 -27.19
N LEU A 14 46.56 7.27 -25.88
CA LEU A 14 45.43 6.70 -25.13
C LEU A 14 44.29 7.74 -25.13
N LEU A 15 43.26 7.49 -25.94
CA LEU A 15 41.96 8.10 -25.75
C LEU A 15 41.36 7.51 -24.52
N ALA A 16 41.47 8.18 -23.39
CA ALA A 16 40.57 7.97 -22.25
C ALA A 16 39.17 8.37 -22.72
N GLY A 17 38.38 7.40 -23.07
CA GLY A 17 36.96 7.61 -23.35
C GLY A 17 36.30 8.13 -22.07
N ALA A 18 36.05 9.42 -22.00
CA ALA A 18 35.07 9.96 -21.08
C ALA A 18 33.74 9.30 -21.47
N LEU A 19 33.24 8.42 -20.62
CA LEU A 19 31.85 8.03 -20.64
C LEU A 19 31.06 9.33 -20.45
N ALA A 20 30.60 9.89 -21.55
CA ALA A 20 29.64 10.96 -21.53
C ALA A 20 28.39 10.39 -20.86
N THR A 21 28.16 10.77 -19.62
CA THR A 21 26.84 10.65 -19.01
C THR A 21 25.90 11.39 -19.96
N LEU A 22 24.99 10.66 -20.59
CA LEU A 22 23.90 11.28 -21.36
C LEU A 22 23.24 12.29 -20.43
N PRO A 23 23.00 13.52 -20.90
CA PRO A 23 22.33 14.51 -20.07
C PRO A 23 20.99 13.95 -19.64
N ALA A 24 20.72 13.94 -18.34
CA ALA A 24 19.40 13.64 -17.82
C ALA A 24 18.40 14.53 -18.55
N HIS A 25 17.45 13.94 -19.25
CA HIS A 25 16.38 14.68 -19.90
C HIS A 25 15.56 15.32 -18.78
N ALA A 26 15.67 16.62 -18.58
CA ALA A 26 14.85 17.34 -17.64
C ALA A 26 13.46 17.55 -18.26
N ALA A 27 12.43 17.03 -17.59
CA ALA A 27 11.05 17.29 -17.96
C ALA A 27 10.55 18.53 -17.21
N SER A 28 9.82 19.39 -17.92
CA SER A 28 9.12 20.53 -17.34
C SER A 28 7.67 20.14 -17.05
N GLY A 29 7.22 20.45 -15.84
CA GLY A 29 5.83 20.20 -15.46
C GLY A 29 4.87 21.29 -15.95
N VAL A 30 3.59 21.01 -15.88
CA VAL A 30 2.50 21.93 -16.20
C VAL A 30 1.94 22.55 -14.93
N ALA A 31 2.06 23.87 -14.80
CA ALA A 31 1.53 24.59 -13.64
C ALA A 31 0.00 24.68 -13.69
N ARG A 32 -0.64 24.42 -12.56
CA ARG A 32 -2.08 24.47 -12.35
C ARG A 32 -2.40 25.15 -11.01
N SER A 33 -3.66 25.42 -10.78
CA SER A 33 -4.18 25.89 -9.50
C SER A 33 -5.30 24.98 -9.03
N VAL A 34 -5.24 24.56 -7.77
CA VAL A 34 -6.26 23.70 -7.15
C VAL A 34 -7.03 24.54 -6.13
N ALA A 35 -8.34 24.63 -6.30
CA ALA A 35 -9.19 25.41 -5.42
C ALA A 35 -9.52 24.64 -4.14
N LEU A 36 -9.73 25.38 -3.05
CA LEU A 36 -10.29 24.84 -1.82
C LEU A 36 -11.72 24.37 -2.10
N GLY A 37 -11.95 23.07 -1.94
CA GLY A 37 -13.24 22.42 -2.22
C GLY A 37 -14.21 22.43 -1.03
N GLY A 38 -13.72 22.68 0.18
CA GLY A 38 -14.53 22.70 1.38
C GLY A 38 -13.74 22.47 2.66
N THR A 39 -14.47 22.31 3.76
CA THR A 39 -13.91 21.98 5.07
C THR A 39 -14.65 20.80 5.68
N THR A 40 -13.97 20.02 6.50
CA THR A 40 -14.54 18.86 7.19
C THR A 40 -13.96 18.72 8.60
N SER A 41 -14.48 17.75 9.36
CA SER A 41 -13.92 17.32 10.63
C SER A 41 -14.28 15.85 10.88
N PRO A 42 -13.41 15.03 11.47
CA PRO A 42 -13.77 13.66 11.82
C PRO A 42 -14.85 13.56 12.91
N GLN A 43 -15.19 14.67 13.57
CA GLN A 43 -16.23 14.73 14.60
C GLN A 43 -17.60 15.19 14.05
N THR A 44 -17.63 15.81 12.88
CA THR A 44 -18.85 16.35 12.27
C THR A 44 -19.17 15.60 11.00
N GLY A 45 -20.10 14.74 11.03
CA GLY A 45 -20.68 14.12 9.86
C GLY A 45 -22.15 13.89 10.13
N VAL A 46 -23.00 14.20 9.16
CA VAL A 46 -24.41 13.85 9.27
C VAL A 46 -24.50 12.34 9.10
N TYR A 47 -24.73 11.68 10.22
CA TYR A 47 -24.92 10.27 10.25
C TYR A 47 -26.41 9.96 10.02
N THR A 48 -26.73 9.25 8.99
CA THR A 48 -28.06 8.70 8.77
C THR A 48 -27.92 7.19 8.63
N PRO A 49 -28.32 6.41 9.65
CA PRO A 49 -28.30 4.96 9.55
C PRO A 49 -29.17 4.54 8.38
N SER A 50 -28.63 3.76 7.48
CA SER A 50 -29.40 3.22 6.37
C SER A 50 -30.05 1.89 6.70
N GLY A 51 -30.17 1.51 7.94
CA GLY A 51 -30.82 0.27 8.41
C GLY A 51 -31.01 -0.79 7.34
N GLY A 52 -30.21 -1.80 7.30
CA GLY A 52 -30.31 -2.91 6.35
C GLY A 52 -29.19 -3.90 6.60
N GLY A 53 -29.43 -5.18 6.34
CA GLY A 53 -28.40 -6.21 6.36
C GLY A 53 -27.40 -6.02 5.21
N ASP A 54 -26.38 -6.81 5.20
CA ASP A 54 -25.46 -6.91 4.08
C ASP A 54 -26.23 -7.29 2.81
N VAL A 55 -25.96 -6.63 1.72
CA VAL A 55 -26.80 -6.74 0.52
C VAL A 55 -26.42 -7.96 -0.30
N THR A 56 -25.14 -8.26 -0.43
CA THR A 56 -24.60 -9.44 -1.13
C THR A 56 -23.10 -9.55 -0.86
N ASP A 57 -22.47 -10.65 -1.25
CA ASP A 57 -21.01 -10.80 -1.27
C ASP A 57 -20.32 -9.83 -2.23
N ALA A 58 -21.01 -9.47 -3.30
CA ALA A 58 -20.56 -8.42 -4.23
C ALA A 58 -21.07 -7.07 -3.73
N GLU A 59 -20.59 -6.58 -2.62
CA GLU A 59 -20.95 -5.24 -2.13
C GLU A 59 -20.46 -4.17 -3.09
N PHE A 60 -19.40 -4.44 -3.80
CA PHE A 60 -18.84 -3.57 -4.81
C PHE A 60 -18.97 -4.24 -6.21
N PRO A 61 -19.98 -3.91 -7.03
CA PRO A 61 -20.06 -4.41 -8.38
C PRO A 61 -19.01 -3.72 -9.25
N GLY A 62 -18.08 -4.45 -9.75
CA GLY A 62 -17.00 -3.94 -10.58
C GLY A 62 -15.72 -3.72 -9.82
N GLN A 63 -15.55 -4.46 -8.74
CA GLN A 63 -14.22 -4.68 -8.23
C GLN A 63 -13.27 -4.94 -9.39
N LEU A 64 -12.32 -4.04 -9.57
CA LEU A 64 -11.25 -4.23 -10.51
C LEU A 64 -10.40 -5.37 -9.94
N ASP A 65 -10.81 -6.61 -10.21
CA ASP A 65 -9.89 -7.72 -10.02
C ASP A 65 -8.67 -7.37 -10.87
N GLU A 66 -7.57 -7.11 -10.22
CA GLU A 66 -6.29 -7.11 -10.92
C GLU A 66 -6.22 -8.42 -11.66
N ALA A 67 -6.16 -8.36 -12.98
CA ALA A 67 -6.01 -9.56 -13.79
C ALA A 67 -4.82 -10.35 -13.22
N ASP A 68 -5.00 -11.64 -13.02
CA ASP A 68 -3.88 -12.49 -12.61
C ASP A 68 -2.71 -12.19 -13.54
N GLY A 69 -1.70 -11.54 -12.99
CA GLY A 69 -0.47 -11.24 -13.72
C GLY A 69 0.18 -12.53 -14.25
N PRO A 70 1.24 -12.42 -15.00
CA PRO A 70 1.94 -13.58 -15.53
C PRO A 70 2.46 -14.39 -14.38
N GLY A 71 2.02 -15.42 -13.95
CA GLY A 71 2.37 -16.27 -12.84
C GLY A 71 3.79 -16.08 -12.24
N PRO A 72 4.16 -16.77 -11.20
CA PRO A 72 5.42 -16.52 -10.48
C PRO A 72 6.63 -16.73 -11.39
N TYR A 73 7.67 -15.95 -11.16
CA TYR A 73 8.93 -16.04 -11.89
C TYR A 73 9.48 -17.48 -11.86
N PRO A 74 9.71 -18.13 -13.00
CA PRO A 74 10.18 -19.51 -13.04
C PRO A 74 11.69 -19.66 -12.77
N GLY A 75 12.43 -18.56 -12.71
CA GLY A 75 13.87 -18.57 -12.41
C GLY A 75 14.15 -18.75 -10.92
N THR A 76 15.44 -18.66 -10.58
CA THR A 76 15.92 -18.83 -9.21
C THR A 76 16.72 -17.62 -8.77
N ILE A 77 16.30 -16.96 -7.70
CA ILE A 77 17.04 -15.88 -7.03
C ILE A 77 17.44 -16.39 -5.65
N VAL A 78 18.70 -16.72 -5.46
CA VAL A 78 19.18 -17.33 -4.22
C VAL A 78 19.52 -16.27 -3.18
N ASN A 79 18.80 -16.29 -2.06
CA ASN A 79 19.17 -15.58 -0.85
C ASN A 79 19.91 -16.54 0.10
N ARG A 80 21.17 -16.26 0.37
CA ARG A 80 22.03 -17.09 1.25
C ARG A 80 22.13 -16.57 2.68
N SER A 81 21.65 -15.37 2.94
CA SER A 81 21.71 -14.75 4.27
C SER A 81 20.34 -14.31 4.70
N LEU A 82 19.75 -15.06 5.59
CA LEU A 82 18.40 -14.83 6.08
C LEU A 82 18.34 -13.79 7.20
N SER A 83 19.43 -13.65 7.95
CA SER A 83 19.43 -12.86 9.18
C SER A 83 20.07 -11.48 9.05
N ARG A 84 20.69 -11.17 7.91
CA ARG A 84 21.41 -9.90 7.72
C ARG A 84 21.29 -9.33 6.31
N GLY A 85 20.29 -9.72 5.57
CA GLY A 85 20.02 -9.17 4.25
C GLY A 85 21.21 -9.19 3.30
N SER A 86 21.90 -10.30 3.13
CA SER A 86 22.90 -10.42 2.08
C SER A 86 22.19 -10.74 0.77
N GLY A 87 22.42 -9.92 -0.24
CA GLY A 87 21.84 -10.09 -1.56
C GLY A 87 22.85 -10.53 -2.61
N ASN A 88 22.32 -10.95 -3.76
CA ASN A 88 23.14 -11.14 -4.95
C ASN A 88 23.56 -9.77 -5.48
N GLY A 89 24.86 -9.62 -5.69
CA GLY A 89 25.42 -8.45 -6.38
C GLY A 89 25.88 -7.29 -5.51
N VAL A 90 25.47 -7.21 -4.23
CA VAL A 90 26.01 -6.24 -3.29
C VAL A 90 26.55 -6.98 -2.08
N SER A 91 27.85 -6.92 -1.90
CA SER A 91 28.52 -7.51 -0.74
C SER A 91 28.15 -6.73 0.52
N VAL A 92 27.31 -7.30 1.36
CA VAL A 92 27.17 -6.85 2.73
C VAL A 92 28.37 -7.36 3.52
N ASN A 93 29.08 -6.49 4.22
CA ASN A 93 30.17 -6.93 5.07
C ASN A 93 29.61 -7.86 6.17
N SER A 94 29.82 -9.15 6.01
CA SER A 94 29.27 -10.20 6.88
C SER A 94 29.73 -10.13 8.33
N GLY A 95 30.73 -9.30 8.62
CA GLY A 95 31.22 -9.03 9.98
C GLY A 95 30.55 -7.83 10.66
N ALA A 96 29.80 -7.00 9.93
CA ALA A 96 29.17 -5.82 10.50
C ALA A 96 27.92 -6.19 11.32
N LYS A 97 27.79 -5.63 12.50
CA LYS A 97 26.58 -5.74 13.31
C LYS A 97 25.68 -4.54 13.00
N ALA A 98 24.39 -4.77 12.83
CA ALA A 98 23.41 -3.70 12.69
C ALA A 98 23.51 -2.75 13.89
N LYS A 99 23.44 -1.45 13.63
CA LYS A 99 23.35 -0.40 14.67
C LYS A 99 21.91 -0.10 15.04
N SER A 100 20.98 -0.50 14.19
CA SER A 100 19.56 -0.47 14.51
C SER A 100 19.24 -1.69 15.37
N HIS A 101 18.69 -1.46 16.55
CA HIS A 101 18.26 -2.50 17.50
C HIS A 101 16.87 -2.16 18.00
N PRO A 102 15.84 -2.30 17.18
CA PRO A 102 14.49 -1.87 17.52
C PRO A 102 14.02 -2.45 18.84
N GLN A 103 13.72 -1.56 19.78
CA GLN A 103 13.12 -1.91 21.05
C GLN A 103 11.62 -1.65 20.93
N PHE A 104 10.82 -2.69 21.13
CA PHE A 104 9.36 -2.56 21.19
C PHE A 104 8.97 -1.69 22.40
N ASN A 105 8.24 -0.63 22.18
CA ASN A 105 7.79 0.29 23.22
C ASN A 105 6.30 0.10 23.54
N ASN A 106 5.47 -0.01 22.50
CA ASN A 106 4.04 -0.14 22.61
C ASN A 106 3.47 -0.72 21.31
N GLY A 107 2.26 -1.29 21.36
CA GLY A 107 1.53 -1.71 20.18
C GLY A 107 0.09 -2.05 20.56
N PHE A 108 -0.79 -1.83 19.61
CA PHE A 108 -2.21 -2.05 19.77
C PHE A 108 -2.82 -2.49 18.43
N GLU A 109 -4.01 -3.07 18.48
CA GLU A 109 -4.79 -3.36 17.29
C GLU A 109 -5.31 -2.05 16.71
N GLY A 110 -5.06 -1.84 15.43
CA GLY A 110 -5.58 -0.71 14.68
C GLY A 110 -7.00 -1.00 14.17
N LEU A 111 -7.30 -0.51 12.98
CA LEU A 111 -8.58 -0.75 12.33
C LEU A 111 -8.74 -2.22 11.91
N ASN A 112 -9.97 -2.67 11.89
CA ASN A 112 -10.34 -4.03 11.51
C ASN A 112 -11.63 -4.04 10.66
N LEU A 113 -11.99 -5.19 10.11
CA LEU A 113 -13.16 -5.35 9.24
C LEU A 113 -14.46 -4.89 9.92
N PHE A 114 -14.66 -5.19 11.21
CA PHE A 114 -15.85 -4.76 11.93
C PHE A 114 -15.98 -3.23 11.96
N GLN A 115 -14.89 -2.54 12.29
CA GLN A 115 -14.89 -1.09 12.37
C GLN A 115 -15.09 -0.44 10.99
N GLN A 116 -14.48 -1.01 9.95
CA GLN A 116 -14.71 -0.57 8.58
C GLN A 116 -16.18 -0.71 8.19
N ARG A 117 -16.75 -1.89 8.37
CA ARG A 117 -18.10 -2.20 7.94
C ARG A 117 -19.16 -1.35 8.65
N TYR A 118 -18.96 -1.04 9.93
CA TYR A 118 -19.94 -0.39 10.77
C TYR A 118 -19.61 1.05 11.16
N ALA A 119 -18.61 1.65 10.54
CA ALA A 119 -18.35 3.07 10.73
C ALA A 119 -19.62 3.88 10.43
N ARG A 120 -19.99 4.76 11.36
CA ARG A 120 -21.17 5.62 11.26
C ARG A 120 -22.42 4.91 10.72
N GLY A 121 -22.68 3.69 11.21
CA GLY A 121 -23.94 3.01 11.00
C GLY A 121 -24.01 2.06 9.84
N GLY A 122 -22.87 1.60 9.38
CA GLY A 122 -22.85 0.52 8.42
C GLY A 122 -23.22 0.95 7.00
N ASN A 123 -22.98 2.20 6.67
CA ASN A 123 -23.16 2.73 5.32
C ASN A 123 -21.92 2.56 4.43
N GLN A 124 -20.99 1.72 4.85
CA GLN A 124 -19.76 1.43 4.13
C GLN A 124 -19.81 0.07 3.46
N PHE A 125 -18.94 -0.09 2.47
CA PHE A 125 -18.63 -1.40 1.93
C PHE A 125 -17.74 -2.18 2.91
N THR A 126 -17.64 -3.48 2.68
CA THR A 126 -16.54 -4.24 3.19
C THR A 126 -15.52 -4.35 2.07
N VAL A 127 -14.40 -3.70 2.22
CA VAL A 127 -13.29 -3.74 1.27
C VAL A 127 -12.12 -4.42 1.94
N GLU A 128 -11.61 -5.41 1.29
CA GLU A 128 -10.35 -6.04 1.56
C GLU A 128 -9.52 -5.89 0.29
N PRO A 129 -8.32 -5.53 0.38
CA PRO A 129 -7.42 -5.47 1.53
C PRO A 129 -7.56 -4.17 2.34
N PRO A 130 -7.09 -4.18 3.59
CA PRO A 130 -6.98 -2.95 4.38
C PRO A 130 -5.71 -2.18 4.01
N ASP A 131 -5.72 -1.44 2.92
CA ASP A 131 -4.59 -0.60 2.52
C ASP A 131 -4.27 0.44 3.60
N GLN A 132 -3.20 0.22 4.35
CA GLN A 132 -2.95 0.98 5.57
C GLN A 132 -2.23 2.29 5.29
N ALA A 133 -2.86 3.40 5.65
CA ALA A 133 -2.20 4.69 5.83
C ALA A 133 -1.93 4.92 7.31
N LEU A 134 -0.71 5.32 7.66
CA LEU A 134 -0.31 5.63 9.02
C LEU A 134 0.46 6.93 9.07
N CYS A 135 0.05 7.86 9.92
CA CYS A 135 0.85 9.03 10.24
C CYS A 135 0.80 9.36 11.73
N VAL A 136 1.93 9.81 12.24
CA VAL A 136 2.12 10.05 13.67
C VAL A 136 2.76 11.40 13.90
N GLY A 137 2.21 12.17 14.82
CA GLY A 137 2.77 13.45 15.22
C GLY A 137 1.94 14.14 16.29
N ASN A 138 2.57 15.04 17.01
CA ASN A 138 1.93 15.83 18.08
C ASN A 138 1.12 14.99 19.08
N GLY A 139 1.55 13.76 19.35
CA GLY A 139 0.89 12.87 20.32
C GLY A 139 -0.31 12.08 19.76
N TYR A 140 -0.57 12.17 18.47
CA TYR A 140 -1.63 11.46 17.78
C TYR A 140 -1.07 10.41 16.81
N VAL A 141 -1.82 9.33 16.66
CA VAL A 141 -1.62 8.28 15.65
C VAL A 141 -2.90 8.25 14.81
N LEU A 142 -2.80 8.63 13.55
CA LEU A 142 -3.91 8.53 12.62
C LEU A 142 -3.67 7.32 11.72
N GLU A 143 -4.64 6.46 11.64
CA GLU A 143 -4.71 5.35 10.70
C GLU A 143 -5.93 5.50 9.81
N ALA A 144 -5.75 5.24 8.53
CA ALA A 144 -6.85 4.99 7.61
C ALA A 144 -6.64 3.66 6.91
N VAL A 145 -7.70 2.95 6.68
CA VAL A 145 -7.76 1.80 5.79
C VAL A 145 -8.90 2.05 4.81
N ASN A 146 -8.89 1.39 3.67
CA ASN A 146 -9.95 1.58 2.68
C ASN A 146 -11.29 1.87 3.37
N ASP A 147 -11.97 2.97 3.01
CA ASP A 147 -13.28 3.45 3.46
C ASP A 147 -13.35 4.11 4.85
N VAL A 148 -12.38 3.94 5.75
CA VAL A 148 -12.48 4.49 7.11
C VAL A 148 -11.17 5.05 7.63
N LEU A 149 -11.27 5.95 8.62
CA LEU A 149 -10.14 6.42 9.43
C LEU A 149 -10.45 6.35 10.92
N ASN A 150 -9.41 6.27 11.74
CA ASN A 150 -9.48 6.48 13.18
C ASN A 150 -8.26 7.28 13.67
N ILE A 151 -8.42 7.96 14.78
CA ILE A 151 -7.35 8.72 15.42
C ILE A 151 -7.19 8.21 16.85
N PHE A 152 -5.97 7.81 17.18
CA PHE A 152 -5.61 7.29 18.50
C PHE A 152 -4.63 8.25 19.19
N ASN A 153 -4.58 8.19 20.51
CA ASN A 153 -3.41 8.66 21.23
C ASN A 153 -2.26 7.65 21.12
N THR A 154 -1.09 8.02 21.58
CA THR A 154 0.09 7.13 21.51
C THR A 154 0.00 5.88 22.39
N SER A 155 -1.04 5.74 23.21
CA SER A 155 -1.34 4.54 24.00
C SER A 155 -2.31 3.59 23.29
N GLY A 156 -2.82 3.96 22.10
CA GLY A 156 -3.75 3.15 21.33
C GLY A 156 -5.24 3.34 21.68
N GLN A 157 -5.57 4.36 22.47
CA GLN A 157 -6.96 4.70 22.73
C GLN A 157 -7.46 5.65 21.66
N SER A 158 -8.60 5.34 21.04
CA SER A 158 -9.24 6.29 20.13
C SER A 158 -9.60 7.58 20.85
N VAL A 159 -9.36 8.70 20.18
CA VAL A 159 -9.69 10.04 20.67
C VAL A 159 -10.91 10.64 19.95
N LEU A 160 -11.48 9.90 19.01
CA LEU A 160 -12.73 10.26 18.34
C LEU A 160 -13.95 9.86 19.19
N PRO A 161 -15.09 10.54 19.05
CA PRO A 161 -16.32 10.14 19.71
C PRO A 161 -16.76 8.74 19.32
N ASP A 162 -17.45 8.07 20.24
CA ASP A 162 -18.19 6.86 19.93
C ASP A 162 -19.29 7.20 18.90
N ASN A 163 -19.25 6.54 17.77
CA ASN A 163 -20.27 6.67 16.72
C ASN A 163 -21.07 5.38 16.53
N THR A 164 -21.04 4.49 17.52
CA THR A 164 -21.73 3.21 17.48
C THR A 164 -23.23 3.44 17.26
N SER A 165 -23.76 2.84 16.21
CA SER A 165 -25.19 2.91 15.93
C SER A 165 -25.92 1.80 16.67
N THR A 166 -26.95 2.16 17.42
CA THR A 166 -27.88 1.21 18.04
C THR A 166 -28.85 0.58 17.05
N ASN A 167 -28.85 1.04 15.78
CA ASN A 167 -29.86 0.67 14.79
C ASN A 167 -29.33 -0.22 13.66
N ILE A 168 -28.11 -0.72 13.78
CA ILE A 168 -27.46 -1.44 12.66
C ILE A 168 -28.23 -2.71 12.29
N VAL A 169 -28.71 -3.46 13.22
CA VAL A 169 -29.68 -4.56 13.01
C VAL A 169 -30.37 -4.77 14.35
N SER A 170 -31.68 -4.86 14.38
CA SER A 170 -32.39 -5.08 15.64
C SER A 170 -31.93 -6.41 16.28
N GLY A 171 -31.32 -6.32 17.44
CA GLY A 171 -30.87 -7.47 18.21
C GLY A 171 -29.36 -7.70 18.30
N PHE A 172 -28.53 -6.85 17.68
CA PHE A 172 -27.08 -6.93 17.82
C PHE A 172 -26.56 -6.04 18.95
N PRO A 173 -25.62 -6.55 19.75
CA PRO A 173 -24.87 -5.68 20.61
C PRO A 173 -23.99 -4.78 19.76
N THR A 174 -24.02 -3.54 20.09
CA THR A 174 -23.21 -2.50 19.52
C THR A 174 -21.87 -2.51 20.22
N ASP A 175 -20.82 -2.96 19.53
CA ASP A 175 -19.48 -2.65 19.99
C ASP A 175 -19.21 -1.17 19.76
N VAL A 176 -18.45 -0.59 20.67
CA VAL A 176 -18.02 0.79 20.55
C VAL A 176 -17.18 0.94 19.28
N ASN A 177 -17.63 1.78 18.38
CA ASN A 177 -16.93 2.09 17.14
C ASN A 177 -16.62 3.58 17.07
N HIS A 178 -15.36 3.91 16.89
CA HIS A 178 -14.87 5.27 16.75
C HIS A 178 -14.43 5.60 15.31
N ALA A 179 -14.40 4.60 14.42
CA ALA A 179 -13.99 4.80 13.05
C ALA A 179 -14.96 5.71 12.29
N VAL A 180 -14.42 6.58 11.47
CA VAL A 180 -15.14 7.55 10.64
C VAL A 180 -15.02 7.14 9.19
N ASP A 181 -16.16 7.02 8.51
CA ASP A 181 -16.15 6.70 7.09
C ASP A 181 -15.56 7.84 6.26
N LEU A 182 -14.75 7.47 5.29
CA LEU A 182 -14.06 8.44 4.43
C LEU A 182 -15.04 9.20 3.52
N ASN A 183 -16.14 8.58 3.08
CA ASN A 183 -17.14 9.27 2.30
C ASN A 183 -17.66 10.52 3.05
N SER A 184 -18.15 10.36 4.27
CA SER A 184 -18.62 11.49 5.08
C SER A 184 -17.51 12.47 5.41
N PHE A 185 -16.30 11.96 5.68
CA PHE A 185 -15.15 12.79 5.97
C PHE A 185 -14.80 13.72 4.80
N TYR A 186 -14.88 13.23 3.56
CA TYR A 186 -14.65 14.04 2.36
C TYR A 186 -15.89 14.79 1.85
N GLY A 187 -17.03 14.68 2.57
CA GLY A 187 -18.26 15.40 2.25
C GLY A 187 -19.13 14.76 1.19
N TYR A 188 -18.96 13.46 0.97
CA TYR A 188 -19.80 12.65 0.09
C TYR A 188 -20.98 12.03 0.84
N ALA A 189 -21.96 11.56 0.07
CA ALA A 189 -22.98 10.67 0.61
C ALA A 189 -22.35 9.35 1.06
N PRO A 190 -22.99 8.60 1.96
CA PRO A 190 -22.52 7.27 2.34
C PRO A 190 -22.30 6.38 1.11
N ALA A 191 -21.25 5.55 1.14
CA ALA A 191 -20.87 4.70 0.01
C ALA A 191 -22.04 3.85 -0.51
N ILE A 192 -22.92 3.41 0.39
CA ILE A 192 -24.13 2.70 0.06
C ILE A 192 -25.29 3.10 0.99
N ASN A 193 -26.46 3.30 0.44
CA ASN A 193 -27.69 3.29 1.21
C ASN A 193 -28.26 1.86 1.19
N ARG A 194 -28.10 1.13 2.28
CA ARG A 194 -28.48 -0.29 2.34
C ARG A 194 -29.97 -0.54 2.27
N SER A 195 -30.82 0.45 2.57
CA SER A 195 -32.28 0.32 2.42
C SER A 195 -32.72 0.40 0.98
N THR A 196 -32.03 1.18 0.16
CA THR A 196 -32.42 1.44 -1.24
C THR A 196 -31.47 0.81 -2.28
N GLY A 197 -30.28 0.40 -1.86
CA GLY A 197 -29.21 -0.06 -2.72
C GLY A 197 -28.52 1.05 -3.54
N VAL A 198 -28.87 2.33 -3.28
CA VAL A 198 -28.26 3.45 -3.99
C VAL A 198 -26.83 3.63 -3.51
N ARG A 199 -25.90 3.76 -4.45
CA ARG A 199 -24.48 3.92 -4.22
C ARG A 199 -24.04 5.36 -4.47
N ALA A 200 -22.99 5.75 -3.76
CA ALA A 200 -22.31 7.02 -3.93
C ALA A 200 -20.85 6.79 -4.33
N GLN A 201 -20.03 7.83 -4.29
CA GLN A 201 -18.62 7.76 -4.64
C GLN A 201 -17.91 6.61 -3.90
N PHE A 202 -17.04 5.93 -4.62
CA PHE A 202 -16.13 4.94 -4.04
C PHE A 202 -14.81 5.61 -3.68
N VAL A 203 -14.54 5.67 -2.38
CA VAL A 203 -13.34 6.27 -1.81
C VAL A 203 -12.43 5.15 -1.36
N THR A 204 -11.16 5.15 -1.79
CA THR A 204 -10.22 4.05 -1.57
C THR A 204 -8.77 4.54 -1.47
N ASP A 205 -7.81 3.64 -1.25
CA ASP A 205 -6.37 3.83 -1.31
C ASP A 205 -5.87 5.02 -0.47
N PRO A 206 -6.08 5.03 0.83
CA PRO A 206 -5.66 6.13 1.65
C PRO A 206 -4.13 6.20 1.79
N SER A 207 -3.60 7.42 1.79
CA SER A 207 -2.21 7.72 2.18
C SER A 207 -2.19 8.83 3.21
N CYS A 208 -1.29 8.76 4.20
CA CYS A 208 -1.23 9.73 5.29
C CYS A 208 0.20 10.18 5.59
N LEU A 209 0.35 11.46 5.91
CA LEU A 209 1.61 12.07 6.35
C LEU A 209 1.37 13.11 7.43
N TYR A 210 2.17 13.10 8.50
CA TYR A 210 2.34 14.25 9.38
C TYR A 210 3.60 15.01 8.99
N ASP A 211 3.46 16.26 8.56
CA ASP A 211 4.60 17.12 8.25
C ASP A 211 4.99 17.96 9.46
N ALA A 212 6.16 17.66 10.03
CA ALA A 212 6.67 18.34 11.21
C ALA A 212 7.02 19.82 10.97
N ALA A 213 7.29 20.22 9.71
CA ALA A 213 7.61 21.60 9.37
C ALA A 213 6.38 22.51 9.48
N THR A 214 5.24 22.06 8.98
CA THR A 214 3.97 22.79 9.04
C THR A 214 3.12 22.42 10.23
N GLN A 215 3.44 21.33 10.90
CA GLN A 215 2.64 20.74 11.98
C GLN A 215 1.20 20.43 11.50
N ARG A 216 1.07 19.80 10.34
CA ARG A 216 -0.20 19.41 9.74
C ARG A 216 -0.22 17.93 9.40
N PHE A 217 -1.40 17.35 9.54
CA PHE A 217 -1.72 16.04 8.98
C PHE A 217 -2.28 16.23 7.58
N PHE A 218 -1.84 15.37 6.68
CA PHE A 218 -2.30 15.28 5.29
C PHE A 218 -2.84 13.88 5.08
N VAL A 219 -4.05 13.77 4.55
CA VAL A 219 -4.65 12.49 4.17
C VAL A 219 -5.12 12.60 2.73
N VAL A 220 -4.74 11.65 1.91
CA VAL A 220 -5.11 11.58 0.50
C VAL A 220 -5.88 10.30 0.26
N VAL A 221 -6.88 10.35 -0.60
CA VAL A 221 -7.62 9.19 -1.08
C VAL A 221 -7.83 9.30 -2.58
N LEU A 222 -7.97 8.16 -3.24
CA LEU A 222 -8.54 8.06 -4.58
C LEU A 222 -10.07 8.03 -4.44
N THR A 223 -10.77 8.82 -5.25
CA THR A 223 -12.23 8.81 -5.33
C THR A 223 -12.67 8.51 -6.72
N LEU A 224 -13.41 7.43 -6.89
CA LEU A 224 -14.04 7.03 -8.14
C LEU A 224 -15.50 7.49 -8.16
N GLU A 225 -15.86 8.26 -9.18
CA GLU A 225 -17.25 8.69 -9.37
C GLU A 225 -18.11 7.54 -9.86
N THR A 226 -19.22 7.30 -9.19
CA THR A 226 -20.14 6.21 -9.48
C THR A 226 -21.53 6.69 -9.85
N ASN A 227 -22.23 5.93 -10.66
CA ASN A 227 -23.67 6.04 -10.86
C ASN A 227 -24.42 5.47 -9.64
N PRO A 228 -25.70 5.82 -9.42
CA PRO A 228 -26.48 5.28 -8.30
C PRO A 228 -26.58 3.75 -8.23
N ASN A 229 -26.35 3.06 -9.34
CA ASN A 229 -26.29 1.59 -9.40
C ASN A 229 -24.90 1.01 -9.07
N GLY A 230 -23.91 1.86 -8.81
CA GLY A 230 -22.54 1.47 -8.49
C GLY A 230 -21.59 1.32 -9.69
N SER A 231 -22.07 1.49 -10.93
CA SER A 231 -21.16 1.48 -12.09
C SER A 231 -20.31 2.75 -12.12
N PHE A 232 -19.03 2.64 -12.51
CA PHE A 232 -18.15 3.78 -12.64
C PHE A 232 -18.54 4.71 -13.78
N THR A 233 -18.36 6.01 -13.55
CA THR A 233 -18.57 7.04 -14.61
C THR A 233 -17.33 7.26 -15.47
N LEU A 234 -16.20 6.62 -15.11
CA LEU A 234 -14.86 6.80 -15.67
C LEU A 234 -14.23 8.15 -15.31
N VAL A 235 -14.78 8.85 -14.33
CA VAL A 235 -14.21 10.06 -13.74
C VAL A 235 -13.64 9.72 -12.36
N ASN A 236 -12.45 10.21 -12.09
CA ASN A 236 -11.81 10.01 -10.80
C ASN A 236 -10.95 11.22 -10.41
N HIS A 237 -10.74 11.38 -9.12
CA HIS A 237 -9.94 12.47 -8.58
C HIS A 237 -9.26 12.06 -7.28
N LEU A 238 -8.23 12.82 -6.91
CA LEU A 238 -7.59 12.73 -5.61
C LEU A 238 -8.24 13.75 -4.67
N ASP A 239 -8.69 13.29 -3.52
CA ASP A 239 -9.12 14.16 -2.43
C ASP A 239 -8.01 14.28 -1.40
N LEU A 240 -7.51 15.48 -1.22
CA LEU A 240 -6.49 15.84 -0.23
C LEU A 240 -7.14 16.59 0.93
N ALA A 241 -7.11 16.02 2.12
CA ALA A 241 -7.48 16.68 3.35
C ALA A 241 -6.23 17.15 4.10
N VAL A 242 -6.22 18.41 4.56
CA VAL A 242 -5.13 19.02 5.32
C VAL A 242 -5.67 19.56 6.63
N SER A 243 -5.18 19.10 7.77
CA SER A 243 -5.62 19.57 9.08
C SER A 243 -5.31 21.06 9.26
N GLN A 244 -6.26 21.83 9.81
CA GLN A 244 -6.05 23.26 10.02
C GLN A 244 -5.10 23.57 11.17
N THR A 245 -4.88 22.59 12.06
CA THR A 245 -3.97 22.70 13.20
C THR A 245 -3.18 21.38 13.36
N SER A 246 -2.30 21.34 14.34
CA SER A 246 -1.58 20.10 14.72
C SER A 246 -2.48 19.07 15.45
N ASN A 247 -3.74 19.38 15.70
CA ASN A 247 -4.72 18.46 16.26
C ASN A 247 -5.60 17.89 15.13
N PRO A 248 -5.46 16.60 14.78
CA PRO A 248 -6.21 16.00 13.68
C PRO A 248 -7.69 15.75 14.00
N THR A 249 -8.12 15.90 15.26
CA THR A 249 -9.54 15.77 15.61
C THR A 249 -10.36 17.03 15.32
N GLY A 250 -9.70 18.12 14.91
CA GLY A 250 -10.31 19.40 14.58
C GLY A 250 -10.79 19.51 13.13
N ALA A 251 -10.80 20.74 12.63
CA ALA A 251 -11.21 21.02 11.26
C ALA A 251 -10.07 20.75 10.24
N TRP A 252 -10.49 20.40 9.01
CA TRP A 252 -9.62 20.11 7.88
C TRP A 252 -10.09 20.90 6.64
N ASN A 253 -9.14 21.25 5.78
CA ASN A 253 -9.39 21.81 4.45
C ASN A 253 -9.34 20.67 3.42
N ILE A 254 -10.26 20.66 2.45
CA ILE A 254 -10.31 19.65 1.39
C ILE A 254 -9.97 20.31 0.05
N TYR A 255 -9.05 19.69 -0.70
CA TYR A 255 -8.67 20.04 -2.06
C TYR A 255 -8.91 18.85 -2.97
N ARG A 256 -9.49 19.07 -4.17
CA ARG A 256 -9.79 18.03 -5.15
C ARG A 256 -8.99 18.25 -6.42
N THR A 257 -8.30 17.21 -6.86
CA THR A 257 -7.51 17.23 -8.10
C THR A 257 -8.03 16.16 -9.04
N ASP A 258 -8.63 16.57 -10.15
CA ASP A 258 -9.03 15.65 -11.20
C ASP A 258 -7.79 14.96 -11.79
N VAL A 259 -7.82 13.64 -11.82
CA VAL A 259 -6.75 12.78 -12.36
C VAL A 259 -7.22 11.92 -13.53
N THR A 260 -8.44 12.13 -14.00
CA THR A 260 -9.01 11.42 -15.15
C THR A 260 -8.21 11.65 -16.42
N ASN A 261 -7.63 12.85 -16.56
CA ASN A 261 -6.76 13.24 -17.69
C ASN A 261 -7.39 12.95 -19.06
N ASP A 262 -8.68 13.28 -19.22
CA ASP A 262 -9.50 13.04 -20.40
C ASP A 262 -9.48 14.19 -21.41
N GLY A 263 -8.55 15.14 -21.22
CA GLY A 263 -8.46 16.34 -22.05
C GLY A 263 -9.31 17.51 -21.55
N THR A 264 -10.15 17.33 -20.52
CA THR A 264 -10.90 18.43 -19.89
C THR A 264 -10.04 19.25 -18.94
N ASN A 265 -8.95 18.68 -18.46
CA ASN A 265 -7.97 19.33 -17.60
C ASN A 265 -6.98 20.16 -18.40
N THR A 266 -6.81 21.41 -18.04
CA THR A 266 -5.77 22.26 -18.64
C THR A 266 -4.39 21.66 -18.33
N GLY A 267 -3.64 21.29 -19.37
CA GLY A 267 -2.28 20.76 -19.25
C GLY A 267 -2.16 19.25 -19.02
N GLY A 268 -3.23 18.50 -19.15
CA GLY A 268 -3.15 17.04 -19.27
C GLY A 268 -2.40 16.66 -20.56
N THR A 269 -1.45 15.74 -20.47
CA THR A 269 -0.64 15.28 -21.60
C THR A 269 -1.07 13.92 -22.11
N ASN A 270 -1.68 13.13 -21.27
CA ASN A 270 -2.27 11.83 -21.64
C ASN A 270 -3.70 12.00 -22.15
N PRO A 271 -4.07 11.36 -23.28
CA PRO A 271 -5.40 11.45 -23.85
C PRO A 271 -6.34 10.45 -23.19
N GLY A 272 -6.61 10.59 -21.86
CA GLY A 272 -7.50 9.71 -21.10
C GLY A 272 -8.87 9.44 -21.74
N PRO A 273 -9.83 8.84 -21.02
CA PRO A 273 -9.86 8.77 -19.54
C PRO A 273 -8.93 7.71 -18.94
N TYR A 274 -8.30 8.09 -17.86
CA TYR A 274 -7.42 7.24 -17.06
C TYR A 274 -7.91 7.11 -15.62
N LEU A 275 -7.66 5.94 -15.02
CA LEU A 275 -7.70 5.72 -13.58
C LEU A 275 -6.34 6.20 -13.02
N GLY A 276 -6.37 7.15 -12.08
CA GLY A 276 -5.18 7.58 -11.34
C GLY A 276 -5.02 6.76 -10.07
N ASP A 277 -4.61 5.53 -10.21
CA ASP A 277 -4.57 4.50 -9.18
C ASP A 277 -3.36 4.58 -8.26
N TYR A 278 -3.48 4.00 -7.08
CA TYR A 278 -2.37 3.78 -6.15
C TYR A 278 -1.69 5.08 -5.70
N PRO A 279 -2.41 6.02 -5.04
CA PRO A 279 -1.86 7.32 -4.68
C PRO A 279 -0.89 7.22 -3.50
N HIS A 280 0.32 7.75 -3.67
CA HIS A 280 1.33 7.83 -2.64
C HIS A 280 1.80 9.24 -2.40
N ILE A 281 2.25 9.54 -1.16
CA ILE A 281 2.58 10.88 -0.74
C ILE A 281 3.96 11.00 -0.08
N GLY A 282 4.58 12.15 -0.29
CA GLY A 282 5.81 12.56 0.35
C GLY A 282 5.89 14.08 0.46
N ALA A 283 6.91 14.58 1.15
CA ALA A 283 7.11 16.01 1.29
C ALA A 283 8.59 16.36 1.54
N ASP A 284 9.01 17.47 0.95
CA ASP A 284 10.27 18.12 1.26
C ASP A 284 10.06 19.44 2.05
N ALA A 285 11.03 20.33 2.01
CA ALA A 285 10.94 21.62 2.68
C ALA A 285 9.81 22.52 2.15
N TYR A 286 9.47 22.44 0.87
CA TYR A 286 8.61 23.37 0.17
C TYR A 286 7.38 22.73 -0.46
N GLY A 287 7.48 21.48 -0.92
CA GLY A 287 6.46 20.77 -1.63
C GLY A 287 5.78 19.69 -0.81
N PHE A 288 4.54 19.42 -1.16
CA PHE A 288 3.80 18.20 -0.86
C PHE A 288 3.49 17.50 -2.17
N TYR A 289 3.77 16.23 -2.25
CA TYR A 289 3.75 15.47 -3.49
C TYR A 289 2.78 14.30 -3.40
N ILE A 290 1.98 14.14 -4.45
CA ILE A 290 1.15 12.96 -4.64
C ILE A 290 1.58 12.34 -5.97
N THR A 291 1.68 11.01 -6.01
CA THR A 291 1.92 10.27 -7.26
C THR A 291 0.84 9.23 -7.46
N THR A 292 0.53 8.91 -8.71
CA THR A 292 -0.39 7.85 -9.10
C THR A 292 0.16 7.08 -10.29
N ASN A 293 -0.35 5.88 -10.50
CA ASN A 293 -0.20 5.13 -11.74
C ASN A 293 -1.41 5.43 -12.64
N ALA A 294 -1.18 5.73 -13.91
CA ALA A 294 -2.26 6.01 -14.85
C ALA A 294 -2.59 4.77 -15.70
N TYR A 295 -3.81 4.24 -15.53
CA TYR A 295 -4.32 3.10 -16.28
C TYR A 295 -5.48 3.52 -17.21
N PRO A 296 -5.48 3.12 -18.48
CA PRO A 296 -6.61 3.41 -19.36
C PRO A 296 -7.88 2.72 -18.89
N TRP A 297 -8.98 3.45 -18.75
CA TRP A 297 -10.27 2.86 -18.44
C TRP A 297 -10.82 1.93 -19.54
N CYS A 298 -10.36 2.12 -20.78
CA CYS A 298 -10.90 1.40 -21.94
C CYS A 298 -10.24 0.05 -22.20
N CYS A 299 -9.06 -0.18 -21.69
CA CYS A 299 -8.21 -1.26 -22.19
C CYS A 299 -7.05 -1.53 -21.25
N ASN A 300 -6.51 -2.73 -21.28
CA ASN A 300 -5.33 -3.09 -20.50
C ASN A 300 -4.12 -2.23 -20.92
N GLY A 301 -3.29 -1.87 -19.97
CA GLY A 301 -2.04 -1.14 -20.19
C GLY A 301 -1.75 -0.15 -19.09
N PHE A 302 -0.57 0.43 -19.19
CA PHE A 302 -0.04 1.43 -18.27
C PHE A 302 0.42 2.66 -19.06
N SER A 303 0.03 3.86 -18.61
CA SER A 303 0.29 5.11 -19.30
C SER A 303 1.28 6.04 -18.59
N GLY A 304 2.02 5.51 -17.62
CA GLY A 304 3.02 6.27 -16.88
C GLY A 304 2.54 6.69 -15.49
N ALA A 305 3.50 6.91 -14.61
CA ALA A 305 3.23 7.52 -13.32
C ALA A 305 2.97 9.02 -13.50
N GLN A 306 2.09 9.56 -12.68
CA GLN A 306 1.78 10.97 -12.61
C GLN A 306 2.33 11.54 -11.30
N ILE A 307 2.88 12.76 -11.33
CA ILE A 307 3.41 13.43 -10.15
C ILE A 307 2.71 14.78 -10.02
N TYR A 308 2.06 15.01 -8.89
CA TYR A 308 1.39 16.26 -8.55
C TYR A 308 2.14 16.93 -7.40
N ALA A 309 2.82 18.05 -7.70
CA ALA A 309 3.64 18.80 -6.76
C ALA A 309 2.92 20.07 -6.28
N PHE A 310 2.50 20.10 -5.03
CA PHE A 310 1.75 21.21 -4.44
C PHE A 310 2.65 22.11 -3.60
N SER A 311 2.35 23.43 -3.55
CA SER A 311 2.91 24.31 -2.52
C SER A 311 2.45 23.88 -1.14
N LYS A 312 3.37 23.31 -0.34
CA LYS A 312 3.08 22.86 1.01
C LYS A 312 2.68 24.02 1.94
N ALA A 313 3.32 25.18 1.77
CA ALA A 313 3.00 26.38 2.55
C ALA A 313 1.57 26.86 2.32
N GLN A 314 1.11 26.89 1.06
CA GLN A 314 -0.25 27.29 0.72
C GLN A 314 -1.29 26.28 1.24
N LEU A 315 -1.00 24.97 1.14
CA LEU A 315 -1.86 23.93 1.72
C LEU A 315 -2.01 24.09 3.24
N ALA A 316 -0.89 24.25 3.93
CA ALA A 316 -0.87 24.41 5.39
C ALA A 316 -1.56 25.71 5.86
N ALA A 317 -1.53 26.75 5.05
CA ALA A 317 -2.22 28.02 5.29
C ALA A 317 -3.72 27.97 4.98
N GLY A 318 -4.23 26.90 4.37
CA GLY A 318 -5.63 26.81 3.94
C GLY A 318 -5.97 27.78 2.81
N ALA A 319 -5.05 27.99 1.88
CA ALA A 319 -5.24 28.93 0.78
C ALA A 319 -6.43 28.53 -0.08
N THR A 320 -7.20 29.53 -0.55
CA THR A 320 -8.36 29.30 -1.42
C THR A 320 -7.99 28.75 -2.79
N ASN A 321 -6.75 28.97 -3.20
CA ASN A 321 -6.16 28.40 -4.41
C ASN A 321 -4.72 28.02 -4.10
N VAL A 322 -4.35 26.78 -4.39
CA VAL A 322 -3.04 26.22 -4.14
C VAL A 322 -2.31 26.01 -5.47
N SER A 323 -1.07 26.50 -5.56
CA SER A 323 -0.20 26.21 -6.70
C SER A 323 0.17 24.75 -6.75
N MET A 324 0.04 24.15 -7.95
CA MET A 324 0.37 22.76 -8.22
C MET A 324 1.08 22.65 -9.58
N VAL A 325 2.08 21.79 -9.68
CA VAL A 325 2.73 21.44 -10.95
C VAL A 325 2.57 19.96 -11.20
N HIS A 326 2.04 19.61 -12.36
CA HIS A 326 1.80 18.23 -12.78
C HIS A 326 2.90 17.77 -13.75
N PHE A 327 3.44 16.60 -13.51
CA PHE A 327 4.36 15.90 -14.40
C PHE A 327 3.76 14.56 -14.82
N ASP A 328 3.81 14.30 -16.12
CA ASP A 328 3.46 13.02 -16.72
C ASP A 328 4.76 12.34 -17.18
N THR A 329 4.99 11.13 -16.68
CA THR A 329 6.22 10.39 -17.01
C THR A 329 6.14 9.65 -18.34
N SER A 330 4.94 9.50 -18.93
CA SER A 330 4.70 8.66 -20.11
C SER A 330 5.44 9.12 -21.37
N GLY A 331 5.68 10.40 -21.52
CA GLY A 331 6.34 10.96 -22.72
C GLY A 331 7.59 11.77 -22.44
N THR A 332 7.97 11.96 -21.19
CA THR A 332 8.96 12.93 -20.78
C THR A 332 10.23 12.35 -20.18
N VAL A 333 10.13 11.20 -19.55
CA VAL A 333 11.28 10.52 -18.94
C VAL A 333 11.26 9.05 -19.32
N ASN A 334 12.25 8.65 -20.07
CA ASN A 334 12.38 7.28 -20.56
C ASN A 334 13.29 6.46 -19.62
N VAL A 335 12.74 5.39 -19.12
CA VAL A 335 13.46 4.40 -18.30
C VAL A 335 13.76 3.18 -19.17
N PRO A 336 15.01 2.71 -19.28
CA PRO A 336 15.31 1.49 -20.01
C PRO A 336 14.56 0.31 -19.38
N SER A 337 13.83 -0.46 -20.20
CA SER A 337 13.29 -1.74 -19.78
C SER A 337 14.29 -2.87 -20.04
N ASP A 338 14.12 -3.99 -19.34
CA ASP A 338 14.94 -5.19 -19.58
C ASP A 338 14.65 -5.83 -20.95
N ALA A 339 13.56 -5.45 -21.59
CA ALA A 339 13.25 -5.83 -22.97
C ALA A 339 14.00 -5.01 -24.04
N GLY A 340 14.87 -4.08 -23.62
CA GLY A 340 15.60 -3.21 -24.56
C GLY A 340 14.78 -2.04 -25.12
N SER A 341 13.54 -1.86 -24.67
CA SER A 341 12.70 -0.68 -24.93
C SER A 341 12.85 0.33 -23.80
N THR A 342 12.23 1.50 -23.95
CA THR A 342 12.13 2.49 -22.88
C THR A 342 10.72 2.50 -22.33
N GLN A 343 10.58 2.69 -21.04
CA GLN A 343 9.28 2.75 -20.37
C GLN A 343 9.17 3.99 -19.49
N PRO A 344 7.95 4.49 -19.25
CA PRO A 344 7.70 5.48 -18.20
C PRO A 344 7.94 4.87 -16.81
N GLY A 345 8.04 5.70 -15.77
CA GLY A 345 8.17 5.22 -14.40
C GLY A 345 6.91 4.49 -13.93
N PHE A 346 7.08 3.43 -13.15
CA PHE A 346 6.00 2.66 -12.53
C PHE A 346 6.09 2.75 -11.02
N THR A 347 5.01 3.14 -10.38
CA THR A 347 4.91 3.38 -8.94
C THR A 347 6.08 4.23 -8.45
N VAL A 348 6.11 5.48 -8.91
CA VAL A 348 7.13 6.46 -8.54
C VAL A 348 6.80 6.97 -7.14
N TRP A 349 7.32 6.30 -6.11
CA TRP A 349 6.99 6.63 -4.72
C TRP A 349 7.76 7.84 -4.22
N PRO A 350 7.09 8.92 -3.75
CA PRO A 350 7.76 10.10 -3.21
C PRO A 350 8.33 9.80 -1.83
N ALA A 351 9.49 10.37 -1.53
CA ALA A 351 10.15 10.10 -0.26
C ALA A 351 9.50 10.86 0.90
N GLN A 352 9.36 10.19 2.02
CA GLN A 352 9.03 10.83 3.30
C GLN A 352 10.32 11.11 4.07
N SER A 353 10.33 12.16 4.87
CA SER A 353 11.48 12.53 5.71
C SER A 353 11.15 12.44 7.19
N PRO A 354 12.09 12.00 8.05
CA PRO A 354 11.84 11.85 9.48
C PRO A 354 11.70 13.18 10.24
N GLY A 355 11.87 14.31 9.54
CA GLY A 355 11.76 15.65 10.09
C GLY A 355 12.55 16.68 9.30
N THR A 356 12.43 17.94 9.69
CA THR A 356 12.97 19.09 8.96
C THR A 356 14.49 19.08 8.75
N SER A 357 15.23 18.46 9.67
CA SER A 357 16.69 18.32 9.56
C SER A 357 17.15 17.39 8.44
N SER A 358 16.24 16.59 7.89
CA SER A 358 16.53 15.64 6.81
C SER A 358 16.21 16.20 5.42
N PHE A 359 15.56 17.34 5.31
CA PHE A 359 15.21 17.90 4.01
C PHE A 359 16.43 18.24 3.17
N GLN A 360 16.38 17.94 1.87
CA GLN A 360 17.43 18.33 0.92
C GLN A 360 17.17 19.76 0.40
N LEU A 361 17.95 20.70 0.88
CA LEU A 361 17.80 22.13 0.54
C LEU A 361 18.61 22.54 -0.71
N GLY A 362 19.49 21.69 -1.20
CA GLY A 362 20.30 21.96 -2.39
C GLY A 362 19.44 22.14 -3.64
N SER A 363 19.96 22.86 -4.64
CA SER A 363 19.28 23.14 -5.93
C SER A 363 17.92 23.84 -5.78
N GLY A 364 17.75 24.68 -4.78
CA GLY A 364 16.49 25.36 -4.49
C GLY A 364 15.43 24.45 -3.85
N GLY A 365 15.83 23.43 -3.12
CA GLY A 365 15.03 22.34 -2.62
C GLY A 365 14.98 21.17 -3.60
N THR A 366 15.03 19.96 -3.07
CA THR A 366 14.98 18.75 -3.90
C THR A 366 14.14 17.68 -3.20
N GLU A 367 13.11 17.24 -3.90
CA GLU A 367 12.39 16.02 -3.57
C GLU A 367 12.95 14.84 -4.34
N TYR A 368 13.01 13.71 -3.69
CA TYR A 368 13.44 12.45 -4.29
C TYR A 368 12.30 11.44 -4.33
N PHE A 369 12.35 10.60 -5.39
CA PHE A 369 11.43 9.48 -5.54
C PHE A 369 12.23 8.23 -5.91
N MET A 370 11.62 7.07 -5.72
CA MET A 370 12.16 5.80 -6.18
C MET A 370 11.07 4.97 -6.84
N SER A 371 11.42 4.25 -7.90
CA SER A 371 10.51 3.32 -8.56
C SER A 371 11.23 2.04 -8.97
N SER A 372 10.44 1.00 -9.18
CA SER A 372 10.92 -0.22 -9.84
C SER A 372 11.00 -0.02 -11.35
N ASN A 373 11.47 -1.04 -12.07
CA ASN A 373 11.51 -1.12 -13.53
C ASN A 373 10.85 -2.40 -14.05
N ALA A 374 10.20 -3.14 -13.21
CA ALA A 374 9.42 -4.30 -13.59
C ALA A 374 8.21 -4.40 -12.65
N ALA A 375 7.06 -4.67 -13.22
CA ALA A 375 5.83 -4.95 -12.53
C ALA A 375 4.90 -5.68 -13.49
N ASP A 376 3.88 -6.35 -13.00
CA ASP A 376 3.03 -7.17 -13.86
C ASP A 376 2.21 -6.37 -14.86
N GLU A 377 1.79 -5.17 -14.51
CA GLU A 377 0.94 -4.32 -15.32
C GLU A 377 1.73 -3.35 -16.20
N ALA A 378 2.91 -2.93 -15.73
CA ALA A 378 3.67 -1.83 -16.32
C ALA A 378 4.79 -2.29 -17.25
N THR A 379 5.30 -3.50 -17.09
CA THR A 379 6.37 -4.03 -17.91
C THR A 379 5.81 -5.05 -18.88
N HIS A 380 6.03 -4.82 -20.16
CA HIS A 380 5.75 -5.86 -21.13
C HIS A 380 6.72 -7.02 -20.96
N PRO A 381 6.24 -8.26 -21.08
CA PRO A 381 7.11 -9.42 -21.00
C PRO A 381 8.30 -9.26 -21.94
N VAL A 382 9.48 -9.61 -21.46
CA VAL A 382 10.67 -9.64 -22.29
C VAL A 382 10.41 -10.65 -23.42
N ALA A 383 10.57 -10.23 -24.67
CA ALA A 383 10.32 -11.06 -25.83
C ALA A 383 11.13 -12.37 -25.72
N GLY A 384 10.46 -13.51 -25.78
CA GLY A 384 11.06 -14.83 -25.71
C GLY A 384 11.24 -15.41 -24.30
N THR A 385 10.83 -14.73 -23.23
CA THR A 385 10.95 -15.23 -21.84
C THR A 385 9.67 -15.86 -21.31
N GLY A 386 8.60 -15.89 -22.07
CA GLY A 386 7.34 -16.50 -21.67
C GLY A 386 6.53 -15.66 -20.67
N GLY A 387 6.79 -14.35 -20.58
CA GLY A 387 6.04 -13.46 -19.70
C GLY A 387 6.68 -13.22 -18.34
N ASN A 388 7.99 -13.46 -18.21
CA ASN A 388 8.67 -13.26 -16.94
C ASN A 388 8.99 -11.78 -16.71
N TYR A 389 8.33 -11.20 -15.75
CA TYR A 389 8.59 -9.83 -15.30
C TYR A 389 9.74 -9.87 -14.29
N VAL A 390 10.93 -9.51 -14.77
CA VAL A 390 12.17 -9.54 -14.03
C VAL A 390 13.01 -8.33 -14.37
N SER A 391 13.65 -7.72 -13.39
CA SER A 391 14.61 -6.64 -13.61
C SER A 391 15.77 -6.69 -12.62
N ASP A 392 16.87 -6.03 -13.00
CA ASP A 392 17.99 -5.67 -12.14
C ASP A 392 18.18 -4.14 -12.05
N LYS A 393 17.13 -3.37 -12.32
CA LYS A 393 17.15 -1.91 -12.33
C LYS A 393 16.14 -1.34 -11.36
N ILE A 394 16.54 -0.28 -10.67
CA ILE A 394 15.66 0.65 -9.98
C ILE A 394 15.91 2.05 -10.51
N VAL A 395 14.94 2.93 -10.36
CA VAL A 395 15.04 4.30 -10.83
C VAL A 395 14.93 5.26 -9.67
N VAL A 396 15.89 6.20 -9.59
CA VAL A 396 15.89 7.29 -8.62
C VAL A 396 15.55 8.56 -9.35
N TRP A 397 14.52 9.25 -8.90
CA TRP A 397 14.02 10.49 -9.47
C TRP A 397 14.40 11.66 -8.57
N SER A 398 14.62 12.81 -9.19
CA SER A 398 14.95 14.06 -8.51
C SER A 398 14.11 15.18 -9.08
N LEU A 399 13.31 15.81 -8.25
CA LEU A 399 12.53 17.01 -8.57
C LEU A 399 13.20 18.19 -7.88
N THR A 400 13.84 19.07 -8.64
CA THR A 400 14.64 20.20 -8.13
C THR A 400 13.89 21.52 -8.25
N ASN A 401 14.42 22.54 -7.54
CA ASN A 401 13.84 23.89 -7.44
C ASN A 401 12.42 23.90 -6.85
N THR A 402 12.19 23.05 -5.85
CA THR A 402 10.89 22.90 -5.20
C THR A 402 10.44 24.16 -4.47
N SER A 403 11.37 25.02 -4.04
CA SER A 403 11.05 26.35 -3.48
C SER A 403 10.29 27.27 -4.44
N SER A 404 10.36 27.00 -5.75
CA SER A 404 9.60 27.78 -6.73
C SER A 404 8.08 27.53 -6.67
N LEU A 405 7.62 26.46 -6.00
CA LEU A 405 6.20 26.20 -5.76
C LEU A 405 5.49 27.35 -5.04
N ASP A 406 6.23 28.09 -4.22
CA ASP A 406 5.71 29.23 -3.46
C ASP A 406 5.74 30.54 -4.26
N THR A 407 6.15 30.51 -5.52
CA THR A 407 6.20 31.67 -6.41
C THR A 407 5.02 31.70 -7.37
N ALA A 408 4.79 32.86 -8.00
CA ALA A 408 3.74 33.02 -9.00
C ALA A 408 3.99 32.19 -10.29
N THR A 409 5.22 31.80 -10.54
CA THR A 409 5.62 31.02 -11.71
C THR A 409 6.52 29.86 -11.28
N PRO A 410 5.96 28.76 -10.82
CA PRO A 410 6.73 27.58 -10.45
C PRO A 410 7.57 27.07 -11.63
N ALA A 411 8.81 26.69 -11.34
CA ALA A 411 9.78 26.26 -12.36
C ALA A 411 10.57 25.04 -11.87
N LEU A 412 9.86 23.95 -11.60
CA LEU A 412 10.47 22.70 -11.16
C LEU A 412 11.06 21.94 -12.34
N SER A 413 12.06 21.11 -12.06
CA SER A 413 12.70 20.24 -13.06
C SER A 413 12.79 18.80 -12.53
N LEU A 414 12.17 17.87 -13.27
CA LEU A 414 12.20 16.43 -12.98
C LEU A 414 13.29 15.75 -13.81
N SER A 415 14.09 14.93 -13.16
CA SER A 415 15.10 14.08 -13.79
C SER A 415 15.19 12.73 -13.13
N ASN A 416 15.84 11.75 -13.77
CA ASN A 416 16.04 10.42 -13.17
C ASN A 416 17.44 9.86 -13.42
N ASN A 417 17.79 8.86 -12.63
CA ASN A 417 18.96 8.00 -12.80
C ASN A 417 18.55 6.54 -12.66
N VAL A 418 18.93 5.69 -13.60
CA VAL A 418 18.71 4.25 -13.55
C VAL A 418 19.90 3.59 -12.88
N LEU A 419 19.67 2.81 -11.83
CA LEU A 419 20.69 2.14 -11.04
C LEU A 419 20.58 0.63 -11.17
N THR A 420 21.73 -0.02 -11.39
CA THR A 420 21.78 -1.49 -11.39
C THR A 420 21.85 -2.03 -9.95
N VAL A 421 21.00 -3.00 -9.67
CA VAL A 421 20.84 -3.67 -8.38
C VAL A 421 20.89 -5.20 -8.54
N GLY A 422 20.58 -5.96 -7.51
CA GLY A 422 20.34 -7.39 -7.64
C GLY A 422 19.02 -7.66 -8.38
N THR A 423 18.93 -8.78 -9.06
CA THR A 423 17.73 -9.21 -9.78
C THR A 423 16.54 -9.36 -8.84
N TYR A 424 15.39 -8.85 -9.25
CA TYR A 424 14.10 -9.04 -8.59
C TYR A 424 13.05 -9.46 -9.63
N ALA A 425 12.01 -10.14 -9.20
CA ALA A 425 11.00 -10.71 -10.10
C ALA A 425 9.67 -10.92 -9.36
N ILE A 426 8.58 -11.06 -10.11
CA ILE A 426 7.23 -11.30 -9.56
C ILE A 426 7.27 -12.45 -8.55
N PRO A 427 6.83 -12.22 -7.30
CA PRO A 427 6.83 -13.25 -6.26
C PRO A 427 5.74 -14.32 -6.48
N PRO A 428 5.90 -15.52 -5.95
CA PRO A 428 4.79 -16.44 -5.79
C PRO A 428 3.80 -15.87 -4.76
N LYS A 429 2.54 -16.29 -4.81
CA LYS A 429 1.57 -15.95 -3.77
C LYS A 429 2.01 -16.48 -2.42
N GLN A 430 1.69 -15.76 -1.33
CA GLN A 430 2.04 -16.14 0.02
C GLN A 430 1.46 -17.51 0.37
N LYS A 431 2.12 -18.21 1.27
CA LYS A 431 1.56 -19.41 1.88
C LYS A 431 1.16 -19.13 3.31
N GLN A 432 0.16 -19.86 3.75
CA GLN A 432 -0.26 -19.97 5.13
C GLN A 432 -0.46 -21.44 5.48
N PRO A 433 -0.58 -21.85 6.74
CA PRO A 433 -0.72 -23.25 7.09
C PRO A 433 -1.84 -23.92 6.28
N GLY A 434 -1.52 -25.02 5.61
CA GLY A 434 -2.48 -25.76 4.80
C GLY A 434 -2.81 -25.20 3.41
N SER A 435 -2.19 -24.11 2.98
CA SER A 435 -2.42 -23.53 1.64
C SER A 435 -2.45 -24.55 0.51
N GLY A 436 -3.47 -24.48 -0.34
CA GLY A 436 -3.70 -25.38 -1.48
C GLY A 436 -4.29 -26.74 -1.11
N THR A 437 -4.55 -27.00 0.16
CA THR A 437 -5.26 -28.22 0.59
C THR A 437 -6.73 -27.92 0.82
N LEU A 438 -7.59 -28.93 0.60
CA LEU A 438 -9.01 -28.80 0.88
C LEU A 438 -9.22 -28.41 2.35
N ALA A 439 -10.00 -27.38 2.59
CA ALA A 439 -10.36 -26.97 3.94
C ALA A 439 -11.26 -28.03 4.58
N THR A 440 -10.68 -28.83 5.46
CA THR A 440 -11.37 -29.91 6.18
C THR A 440 -11.32 -29.71 7.68
N THR A 441 -10.69 -28.63 8.11
CA THR A 441 -10.46 -28.30 9.50
C THR A 441 -11.57 -27.42 10.07
N ASP A 442 -11.40 -27.03 11.29
CA ASP A 442 -12.33 -26.27 12.10
C ASP A 442 -12.35 -24.78 11.68
N THR A 443 -12.73 -24.53 10.46
CA THR A 443 -12.91 -23.21 9.87
C THR A 443 -14.29 -23.11 9.25
N PRO A 444 -14.83 -21.91 9.02
CA PRO A 444 -16.07 -21.74 8.26
C PRO A 444 -16.02 -22.41 6.88
N GLN A 445 -14.89 -22.39 6.19
CA GLN A 445 -14.70 -23.09 4.91
C GLN A 445 -14.88 -24.61 5.06
N GLY A 446 -14.25 -25.22 6.06
CA GLY A 446 -14.35 -26.67 6.28
C GLY A 446 -15.74 -27.11 6.70
N TYR A 447 -16.36 -26.42 7.63
CA TYR A 447 -17.65 -26.80 8.18
C TYR A 447 -18.86 -26.39 7.36
N CYS A 448 -18.79 -25.25 6.69
CA CYS A 448 -19.95 -24.72 5.97
C CYS A 448 -19.82 -24.86 4.48
N ILE A 449 -18.76 -24.38 3.89
CA ILE A 449 -18.65 -24.27 2.43
C ILE A 449 -18.43 -25.63 1.80
N ASN A 450 -17.58 -26.45 2.40
CA ASN A 450 -17.22 -27.77 1.88
C ASN A 450 -18.14 -28.91 2.34
N ASP A 451 -18.97 -28.68 3.35
CA ASP A 451 -19.91 -29.70 3.83
C ASP A 451 -21.14 -29.75 2.90
N THR A 452 -21.19 -30.78 2.08
CA THR A 452 -22.29 -31.08 1.18
C THR A 452 -23.24 -32.15 1.71
N THR A 453 -22.99 -32.69 2.89
CA THR A 453 -23.67 -33.88 3.38
C THR A 453 -24.55 -33.65 4.61
N THR A 454 -24.19 -32.71 5.48
CA THR A 454 -24.94 -32.43 6.69
C THR A 454 -26.28 -31.79 6.37
N LEU A 455 -27.35 -32.41 6.81
CA LEU A 455 -28.70 -31.89 6.70
C LEU A 455 -28.96 -30.88 7.82
N LEU A 456 -29.25 -29.66 7.45
CA LEU A 456 -29.68 -28.63 8.37
C LEU A 456 -31.18 -28.64 8.60
N PHE A 457 -31.65 -27.90 9.60
CA PHE A 457 -33.02 -27.99 10.13
C PHE A 457 -34.15 -27.76 9.08
N ASN A 458 -33.86 -27.23 7.92
CA ASN A 458 -34.84 -27.04 6.84
C ASN A 458 -34.66 -28.01 5.66
N GLY A 459 -33.89 -29.08 5.84
CA GLY A 459 -33.64 -30.10 4.82
C GLY A 459 -32.64 -29.70 3.75
N GLN A 460 -31.98 -28.57 3.89
CA GLN A 460 -30.88 -28.17 3.00
C GLN A 460 -29.57 -28.76 3.49
N THR A 461 -28.67 -29.06 2.55
CA THR A 461 -27.32 -29.53 2.85
C THR A 461 -26.33 -28.38 2.86
N GLY A 462 -25.41 -28.44 3.83
CA GLY A 462 -24.36 -27.43 4.03
C GLY A 462 -24.86 -26.15 4.70
N CYS A 463 -24.11 -25.64 5.66
CA CYS A 463 -24.55 -24.46 6.41
C CYS A 463 -24.42 -23.15 5.59
N TRP A 464 -23.58 -23.13 4.58
CA TRP A 464 -23.34 -21.95 3.76
C TRP A 464 -24.59 -21.41 3.09
N ARG A 465 -25.39 -22.28 2.50
CA ARG A 465 -26.64 -21.89 1.81
C ARG A 465 -27.68 -21.24 2.69
N LEU A 466 -27.67 -21.61 3.99
CA LEU A 466 -28.58 -20.99 4.94
C LEU A 466 -28.16 -19.61 5.37
N LEU A 467 -26.86 -19.40 5.44
CA LEU A 467 -26.28 -18.23 6.04
C LEU A 467 -26.14 -17.10 5.03
N PHE A 468 -25.81 -17.44 3.80
CA PHE A 468 -25.39 -16.49 2.79
C PHE A 468 -26.25 -16.51 1.52
N GLY A 469 -27.51 -16.94 1.65
CA GLY A 469 -28.53 -16.69 0.64
C GLY A 469 -28.40 -17.40 -0.71
N GLY A 470 -27.65 -18.50 -0.79
CA GLY A 470 -27.67 -19.36 -1.98
C GLY A 470 -26.36 -19.61 -2.68
N GLU A 471 -25.24 -19.32 -2.07
CA GLU A 471 -23.96 -19.81 -2.60
C GLU A 471 -23.96 -21.33 -2.71
N PRO A 472 -23.55 -21.92 -3.84
CA PRO A 472 -23.47 -23.36 -3.96
C PRO A 472 -22.34 -23.89 -3.09
N ALA A 473 -22.51 -25.09 -2.55
CA ALA A 473 -21.40 -25.81 -1.93
C ALA A 473 -20.34 -26.11 -3.00
N HIS A 474 -19.07 -25.81 -2.69
CA HIS A 474 -17.92 -26.05 -3.56
C HIS A 474 -16.72 -26.50 -2.74
N ASN A 475 -15.77 -27.16 -3.39
CA ASN A 475 -14.56 -27.66 -2.76
C ASN A 475 -13.52 -26.54 -2.65
N GLU A 476 -13.68 -25.64 -1.72
CA GLU A 476 -12.69 -24.61 -1.48
C GLU A 476 -11.43 -25.19 -0.82
N VAL A 477 -10.29 -24.67 -1.25
CA VAL A 477 -9.00 -24.94 -0.63
C VAL A 477 -8.61 -23.73 0.24
N ILE A 478 -7.75 -23.99 1.23
CA ILE A 478 -7.15 -22.91 1.99
C ILE A 478 -6.34 -22.05 1.02
N SER A 479 -6.66 -20.78 0.97
CA SER A 479 -6.14 -19.84 -0.01
C SER A 479 -4.65 -19.56 0.17
N THR A 480 -4.06 -19.04 -0.88
CA THR A 480 -2.73 -18.43 -0.88
C THR A 480 -2.95 -16.92 -0.95
N PRO A 481 -2.77 -16.16 0.16
CA PRO A 481 -2.97 -14.73 0.13
C PRO A 481 -2.09 -14.05 -0.92
N ASP A 482 -2.55 -12.92 -1.45
CA ASP A 482 -1.82 -12.19 -2.48
C ASP A 482 -0.45 -11.73 -1.97
N SER A 483 0.48 -11.51 -2.87
CA SER A 483 1.84 -11.05 -2.58
C SER A 483 2.23 -9.86 -3.45
N ASN A 484 1.25 -9.26 -4.12
CA ASN A 484 1.46 -8.17 -5.07
C ASN A 484 2.46 -8.52 -6.19
N ASP A 485 3.07 -7.50 -6.76
CA ASP A 485 4.09 -7.56 -7.80
C ASP A 485 5.43 -6.96 -7.31
N THR A 486 6.24 -6.44 -8.21
CA THR A 486 7.54 -5.82 -7.92
C THR A 486 7.47 -4.30 -7.88
N ARG A 487 6.31 -3.69 -7.63
CA ARG A 487 6.19 -2.24 -7.47
C ARG A 487 6.98 -1.74 -6.25
N MET A 488 7.56 -0.54 -6.36
CA MET A 488 8.23 0.08 -5.22
C MET A 488 7.22 0.34 -4.12
N GLN A 489 7.57 -0.01 -2.90
CA GLN A 489 6.82 0.30 -1.70
C GLN A 489 7.39 1.55 -1.01
N GLN A 490 6.92 1.89 0.20
CA GLN A 490 7.22 3.13 0.88
C GLN A 490 8.70 3.52 0.85
N VAL A 491 8.97 4.79 0.50
CA VAL A 491 10.32 5.35 0.36
C VAL A 491 10.55 6.42 1.42
N MET A 492 11.75 6.37 2.04
CA MET A 492 12.21 7.39 3.00
C MET A 492 13.47 8.10 2.49
N TYR A 493 13.57 9.39 2.76
CA TYR A 493 14.82 10.13 2.62
C TYR A 493 15.33 10.52 4.01
N ALA A 494 16.35 9.83 4.49
CA ALA A 494 16.91 10.03 5.81
C ALA A 494 18.43 9.88 5.80
N ASN A 495 19.13 10.69 6.60
CA ASN A 495 20.60 10.66 6.72
C ASN A 495 21.30 10.74 5.35
N GLY A 496 20.79 11.59 4.44
CA GLY A 496 21.35 11.80 3.09
C GLY A 496 21.23 10.60 2.15
N LYS A 497 20.32 9.69 2.42
CA LYS A 497 20.07 8.48 1.62
C LYS A 497 18.59 8.25 1.38
N LEU A 498 18.28 7.64 0.25
CA LEU A 498 16.97 7.05 -0.01
C LEU A 498 16.96 5.60 0.45
N TRP A 499 15.86 5.21 1.02
CA TRP A 499 15.58 3.87 1.55
C TRP A 499 14.28 3.40 0.94
N GLY A 500 14.28 2.23 0.30
CA GLY A 500 13.11 1.65 -0.33
C GLY A 500 13.19 0.14 -0.39
N ALA A 501 12.06 -0.50 -0.62
CA ALA A 501 11.95 -1.94 -0.76
C ALA A 501 10.79 -2.30 -1.69
N LEU A 502 10.79 -3.53 -2.19
CA LEU A 502 9.73 -4.11 -3.01
C LEU A 502 9.63 -5.61 -2.78
N ASP A 503 8.51 -6.19 -3.16
CA ASP A 503 8.30 -7.63 -3.11
C ASP A 503 9.05 -8.32 -4.25
N THR A 504 9.56 -9.52 -4.00
CA THR A 504 10.30 -10.29 -5.00
C THR A 504 10.23 -11.80 -4.75
N ALA A 505 10.36 -12.57 -5.83
CA ALA A 505 10.57 -14.00 -5.74
C ALA A 505 11.98 -14.31 -5.20
N LEU A 506 12.07 -15.17 -4.19
CA LEU A 506 13.35 -15.64 -3.64
C LEU A 506 13.35 -17.16 -3.49
N ASN A 507 14.52 -17.75 -3.56
CA ASN A 507 14.77 -19.16 -3.22
C ASN A 507 15.69 -19.20 -1.98
N PRO A 508 15.15 -19.07 -0.76
CA PRO A 508 15.95 -18.97 0.44
C PRO A 508 16.83 -20.19 0.62
N ASN A 509 18.14 -19.98 0.74
CA ASN A 509 19.16 -21.05 0.80
C ASN A 509 19.14 -22.05 -0.37
N GLY A 510 18.61 -21.66 -1.54
CA GLY A 510 18.43 -22.56 -2.69
C GLY A 510 17.26 -23.53 -2.54
N GLY A 511 16.37 -23.30 -1.58
CA GLY A 511 15.14 -24.06 -1.38
C GLY A 511 14.00 -23.65 -2.31
N PRO A 512 12.77 -24.09 -2.02
CA PRO A 512 11.58 -23.68 -2.76
C PRO A 512 11.42 -22.16 -2.82
N GLN A 513 10.82 -21.69 -3.90
CA GLN A 513 10.56 -20.27 -4.08
C GLN A 513 9.53 -19.76 -3.06
N ARG A 514 9.77 -18.54 -2.57
CA ARG A 514 8.97 -17.82 -1.61
C ARG A 514 8.84 -16.37 -2.01
N ALA A 515 7.79 -15.71 -1.56
CA ALA A 515 7.77 -14.26 -1.56
C ALA A 515 8.77 -13.72 -0.54
N GLY A 516 9.52 -12.72 -0.92
CA GLY A 516 10.50 -12.07 -0.08
C GLY A 516 10.67 -10.61 -0.47
N ILE A 517 11.60 -9.94 0.16
CA ILE A 517 11.77 -8.49 0.01
C ILE A 517 13.15 -8.19 -0.56
N ALA A 518 13.20 -7.40 -1.64
CA ALA A 518 14.42 -6.73 -2.08
C ALA A 518 14.44 -5.32 -1.49
N TRP A 519 15.56 -4.91 -0.89
CA TRP A 519 15.70 -3.61 -0.22
C TRP A 519 16.90 -2.85 -0.73
N TYR A 520 16.82 -1.53 -0.70
CA TYR A 520 17.78 -0.63 -1.30
C TYR A 520 18.08 0.55 -0.40
N ILE A 521 19.37 0.90 -0.29
CA ILE A 521 19.87 2.13 0.33
C ILE A 521 20.72 2.85 -0.71
N VAL A 522 20.29 4.03 -1.11
CA VAL A 522 20.86 4.76 -2.25
C VAL A 522 21.33 6.14 -1.80
N ASN A 523 22.45 6.59 -2.29
CA ASN A 523 22.84 8.01 -2.26
C ASN A 523 22.26 8.67 -3.53
N PRO A 524 21.16 9.43 -3.45
CA PRO A 524 20.48 9.95 -4.64
C PRO A 524 21.29 11.05 -5.34
N SER A 525 22.00 11.90 -4.58
CA SER A 525 22.81 12.99 -5.17
C SER A 525 24.03 12.47 -5.94
N ALA A 526 24.54 11.30 -5.58
CA ALA A 526 25.64 10.63 -6.28
C ALA A 526 25.16 9.59 -7.31
N ALA A 527 23.84 9.37 -7.42
CA ALA A 527 23.23 8.32 -8.23
C ALA A 527 23.91 6.95 -7.99
N LYS A 528 24.03 6.56 -6.73
CA LYS A 528 24.81 5.39 -6.34
C LYS A 528 24.10 4.52 -5.30
N VAL A 529 24.00 3.22 -5.56
CA VAL A 529 23.62 2.23 -4.54
C VAL A 529 24.70 2.19 -3.45
N VAL A 530 24.32 2.47 -2.22
CA VAL A 530 25.17 2.36 -1.03
C VAL A 530 25.18 0.92 -0.55
N MET A 531 23.98 0.32 -0.49
CA MET A 531 23.79 -1.06 -0.08
C MET A 531 22.45 -1.57 -0.62
N ALA A 532 22.39 -2.84 -0.96
CA ALA A 532 21.15 -3.51 -1.33
C ALA A 532 21.23 -4.98 -0.95
N GLY A 533 20.10 -5.63 -0.85
CA GLY A 533 20.05 -7.06 -0.53
C GLY A 533 18.64 -7.59 -0.51
N TYR A 534 18.49 -8.80 0.02
CA TYR A 534 17.21 -9.48 0.12
C TYR A 534 16.94 -9.92 1.55
N LEU A 535 15.66 -9.94 1.90
CA LEU A 535 15.15 -10.60 3.10
C LEU A 535 14.22 -11.74 2.68
N GLY A 536 14.57 -12.96 3.08
CA GLY A 536 13.76 -14.15 2.82
C GLY A 536 14.09 -15.26 3.79
N ALA A 537 13.16 -16.15 4.06
CA ALA A 537 13.35 -17.26 4.99
C ALA A 537 12.75 -18.55 4.44
N THR A 538 13.43 -19.67 4.68
CA THR A 538 12.91 -20.99 4.30
C THR A 538 11.60 -21.27 5.03
N GLY A 539 10.55 -21.63 4.28
CA GLY A 539 9.23 -21.93 4.82
C GLY A 539 8.39 -20.72 5.16
N ASN A 540 8.88 -19.49 4.97
CA ASN A 540 8.13 -18.27 5.21
C ASN A 540 8.12 -17.36 3.99
N ASP A 541 7.10 -16.52 3.93
CA ASP A 541 6.87 -15.49 2.92
C ASP A 541 6.83 -14.11 3.61
N PHE A 542 7.42 -13.10 2.98
CA PHE A 542 7.45 -11.72 3.45
C PHE A 542 7.00 -10.81 2.33
N THR A 543 6.02 -9.95 2.60
CA THR A 543 5.36 -9.14 1.59
C THR A 543 4.98 -7.77 2.11
N TYR A 544 4.71 -6.85 1.17
CA TYR A 544 4.23 -5.48 1.45
C TYR A 544 5.15 -4.71 2.42
N PRO A 545 6.42 -4.51 2.06
CA PRO A 545 7.36 -3.85 2.95
C PRO A 545 7.08 -2.35 3.10
N ALA A 546 7.26 -1.81 4.31
CA ALA A 546 7.31 -0.39 4.57
C ALA A 546 8.55 -0.05 5.41
N ILE A 547 9.18 1.09 5.13
CA ILE A 547 10.44 1.45 5.78
C ILE A 547 10.28 2.76 6.56
N GLY A 548 10.54 2.72 7.87
CA GLY A 548 10.74 3.90 8.68
C GLY A 548 12.21 4.06 9.06
N VAL A 549 12.79 5.25 8.87
CA VAL A 549 14.20 5.54 9.19
C VAL A 549 14.29 6.88 9.88
N THR A 550 14.90 6.90 11.07
CA THR A 550 15.15 8.13 11.83
C THR A 550 16.24 8.99 11.18
N ALA A 551 16.35 10.24 11.57
CA ALA A 551 17.40 11.15 11.09
C ALA A 551 18.82 10.61 11.35
N SER A 552 19.00 9.73 12.34
CA SER A 552 20.28 9.06 12.61
C SER A 552 20.65 7.96 11.62
N GLY A 553 19.72 7.55 10.72
CA GLY A 553 19.92 6.46 9.76
C GLY A 553 19.73 5.07 10.36
N ARG A 554 18.97 4.96 11.46
CA ARG A 554 18.53 3.69 12.05
C ARG A 554 17.05 3.49 11.71
N GLY A 555 16.69 2.31 11.28
CA GLY A 555 15.38 2.06 10.72
C GLY A 555 14.76 0.73 11.13
N VAL A 556 13.50 0.61 10.79
CA VAL A 556 12.68 -0.59 10.86
C VAL A 556 12.05 -0.81 9.49
N LEU A 557 12.15 -2.03 9.00
CA LEU A 557 11.43 -2.56 7.85
C LEU A 557 10.23 -3.35 8.40
N ALA A 558 9.02 -2.91 8.12
CA ALA A 558 7.78 -3.60 8.44
C ALA A 558 7.32 -4.44 7.23
N PHE A 559 6.57 -5.49 7.45
CA PHE A 559 6.02 -6.35 6.40
C PHE A 559 4.97 -7.32 6.97
N THR A 560 4.17 -7.94 6.10
CA THR A 560 3.42 -9.14 6.47
C THR A 560 4.35 -10.36 6.41
N ALA A 561 4.27 -11.21 7.43
CA ALA A 561 4.98 -12.48 7.51
C ALA A 561 3.99 -13.64 7.59
N SER A 562 4.12 -14.60 6.68
CA SER A 562 3.30 -15.81 6.64
C SER A 562 4.17 -17.03 6.30
N GLY A 563 3.59 -18.23 6.19
CA GLY A 563 4.38 -19.39 5.78
C GLY A 563 3.72 -20.73 6.04
N ASP A 564 4.44 -21.82 5.78
CA ASP A 564 3.93 -23.18 5.92
C ASP A 564 3.39 -23.49 7.31
N THR A 565 3.91 -22.82 8.34
CA THR A 565 3.52 -23.00 9.76
C THR A 565 3.23 -21.69 10.48
N LEU A 566 3.24 -20.57 9.76
CA LEU A 566 3.00 -19.24 10.28
C LEU A 566 1.74 -18.66 9.65
N ASN A 567 0.72 -18.40 10.46
CA ASN A 567 -0.45 -17.64 10.03
C ASN A 567 -0.04 -16.20 9.66
N PRO A 568 -0.79 -15.52 8.77
CA PRO A 568 -0.48 -14.15 8.39
C PRO A 568 -0.35 -13.24 9.60
N SER A 569 0.83 -12.68 9.79
CA SER A 569 1.31 -11.99 10.99
C SER A 569 1.98 -10.68 10.61
N SER A 570 1.92 -9.68 11.47
CA SER A 570 2.74 -8.48 11.33
C SER A 570 4.20 -8.79 11.66
N GLY A 571 5.11 -8.50 10.75
CA GLY A 571 6.54 -8.76 10.87
C GLY A 571 7.38 -7.48 10.81
N PHE A 572 8.60 -7.56 11.33
CA PHE A 572 9.57 -6.47 11.21
C PHE A 572 11.01 -6.97 11.18
N ALA A 573 11.92 -6.13 10.68
CA ALA A 573 13.36 -6.32 10.77
C ALA A 573 14.07 -4.97 11.00
N PRO A 574 15.20 -4.92 11.71
CA PRO A 574 16.04 -3.72 11.77
C PRO A 574 16.70 -3.47 10.41
N ILE A 575 16.91 -2.19 10.09
CA ILE A 575 17.67 -1.79 8.90
C ILE A 575 18.57 -0.61 9.21
N ASP A 576 19.80 -0.63 8.69
CA ASP A 576 20.72 0.51 8.72
C ASP A 576 21.74 0.46 7.57
N ALA A 577 22.40 1.59 7.29
CA ALA A 577 23.39 1.68 6.22
C ALA A 577 24.76 1.07 6.59
N HIS A 578 24.91 0.46 7.77
CA HIS A 578 26.14 -0.21 8.20
C HIS A 578 26.09 -1.72 7.94
N ALA A 579 24.92 -2.34 8.15
CA ALA A 579 24.76 -3.79 8.04
C ALA A 579 23.60 -4.21 7.09
N GLY A 580 22.79 -3.28 6.61
CA GLY A 580 21.58 -3.58 5.85
C GLY A 580 20.45 -4.08 6.75
N VAL A 581 19.64 -4.99 6.26
CA VAL A 581 18.54 -5.60 7.02
C VAL A 581 19.08 -6.67 7.96
N GLY A 582 18.66 -6.62 9.22
CA GLY A 582 19.00 -7.59 10.26
C GLY A 582 18.02 -8.77 10.35
N ALA A 583 18.06 -9.47 11.48
CA ALA A 583 17.14 -10.58 11.73
C ALA A 583 15.69 -10.11 11.86
N TRP A 584 14.78 -10.80 11.19
CA TRP A 584 13.36 -10.54 11.30
C TRP A 584 12.72 -11.16 12.54
N SER A 585 11.57 -10.63 12.93
CA SER A 585 10.74 -11.14 14.01
C SER A 585 9.27 -10.82 13.73
N VAL A 586 8.38 -11.59 14.34
CA VAL A 586 6.96 -11.22 14.43
C VAL A 586 6.83 -10.08 15.44
N VAL A 587 5.99 -9.11 15.14
CA VAL A 587 5.68 -7.98 16.02
C VAL A 587 5.02 -8.49 17.29
N THR A 588 5.35 -7.92 18.44
CA THR A 588 4.72 -8.28 19.72
C THR A 588 3.21 -8.02 19.66
N GLY A 589 2.41 -9.08 19.84
CA GLY A 589 0.95 -9.03 19.71
C GLY A 589 0.45 -8.93 18.27
N GLY A 590 1.30 -9.11 17.28
CA GLY A 590 0.96 -9.16 15.84
C GLY A 590 1.07 -10.57 15.25
N GLN A 591 1.10 -11.60 16.09
CA GLN A 591 1.06 -13.00 15.67
C GLN A 591 -0.32 -13.32 15.12
N GLY A 592 -0.40 -13.87 13.91
CA GLY A 592 -1.65 -14.32 13.31
C GLY A 592 -2.33 -15.42 14.13
N ALA A 593 -3.58 -15.20 14.49
CA ALA A 593 -4.38 -16.13 15.30
C ALA A 593 -4.91 -17.30 14.47
N ALA A 594 -5.13 -17.09 13.18
CA ALA A 594 -5.69 -18.08 12.26
C ALA A 594 -5.20 -17.81 10.83
N GLN A 595 -5.64 -18.63 9.89
CA GLN A 595 -5.53 -18.39 8.47
C GLN A 595 -6.44 -17.23 8.05
N ASP A 596 -6.08 -16.54 6.97
CA ASP A 596 -7.05 -15.79 6.21
C ASP A 596 -7.99 -16.80 5.54
N ASP A 597 -9.28 -16.69 5.82
CA ASP A 597 -10.29 -17.65 5.40
C ASP A 597 -11.06 -17.24 4.14
N GLY A 598 -10.75 -16.08 3.58
CA GLY A 598 -11.37 -15.58 2.36
C GLY A 598 -12.84 -15.20 2.48
N PHE A 599 -13.33 -14.97 3.70
CA PHE A 599 -14.73 -14.60 3.95
C PHE A 599 -14.98 -13.10 3.86
N THR A 600 -14.18 -12.39 3.10
CA THR A 600 -14.37 -10.97 2.83
C THR A 600 -14.93 -10.77 1.42
N SER A 601 -14.98 -9.53 0.94
CA SER A 601 -15.54 -9.21 -0.36
C SER A 601 -14.79 -9.86 -1.52
N TYR A 602 -13.52 -10.21 -1.34
CA TYR A 602 -12.74 -10.97 -2.32
C TYR A 602 -12.84 -12.46 -2.04
N LYS A 603 -13.38 -13.20 -2.97
CA LYS A 603 -13.64 -14.62 -2.81
C LYS A 603 -12.37 -15.44 -2.95
N SER A 604 -12.12 -16.33 -2.00
CA SER A 604 -10.99 -17.26 -2.06
C SER A 604 -11.04 -18.24 -3.22
N GLN A 605 -12.23 -18.44 -3.80
CA GLN A 605 -12.44 -19.29 -4.97
C GLN A 605 -12.15 -18.60 -6.32
N VAL A 606 -11.82 -17.34 -6.32
CA VAL A 606 -11.45 -16.61 -7.54
C VAL A 606 -9.98 -16.89 -7.87
N GLY A 607 -9.70 -17.13 -9.13
CA GLY A 607 -8.37 -17.49 -9.60
C GLY A 607 -8.06 -18.99 -9.57
N ASN A 608 -6.93 -19.37 -10.13
CA ASN A 608 -6.42 -20.74 -10.09
C ASN A 608 -4.89 -20.74 -9.99
N PRO A 609 -4.31 -20.99 -8.79
CA PRO A 609 -4.99 -21.36 -7.54
C PRO A 609 -5.83 -20.22 -6.97
N PRO A 610 -6.85 -20.55 -6.16
CA PRO A 610 -7.63 -19.52 -5.47
C PRO A 610 -6.73 -18.66 -4.59
N ARG A 611 -6.95 -17.35 -4.65
CA ARG A 611 -6.22 -16.37 -3.82
C ARG A 611 -7.21 -15.44 -3.14
N THR A 612 -6.89 -15.03 -1.93
CA THR A 612 -7.52 -13.88 -1.30
C THR A 612 -6.66 -12.65 -1.57
N ARG A 613 -7.31 -11.51 -1.74
CA ARG A 613 -6.58 -10.24 -1.74
C ARG A 613 -5.92 -10.05 -0.37
N TRP A 614 -4.79 -9.38 -0.38
CA TRP A 614 -4.06 -8.93 0.80
C TRP A 614 -3.70 -7.47 0.59
N GLY A 615 -3.59 -6.65 1.64
CA GLY A 615 -3.36 -5.21 1.51
C GLY A 615 -2.25 -4.85 0.54
N ASP A 616 -2.44 -3.79 -0.24
CA ASP A 616 -1.48 -3.41 -1.29
C ASP A 616 -0.20 -2.78 -0.74
N TYR A 617 -0.20 -2.35 0.52
CA TYR A 617 0.97 -1.81 1.22
C TYR A 617 0.81 -1.88 2.74
N SER A 618 1.93 -1.95 3.45
CA SER A 618 2.04 -1.62 4.87
C SER A 618 2.40 -0.13 5.02
N ALA A 619 2.51 0.35 6.25
CA ALA A 619 2.89 1.73 6.51
C ALA A 619 3.93 1.85 7.61
N ALA A 620 4.78 2.87 7.50
CA ALA A 620 5.71 3.28 8.54
C ALA A 620 5.72 4.80 8.69
N ALA A 621 5.77 5.30 9.92
CA ALA A 621 5.84 6.72 10.23
C ALA A 621 6.94 6.97 11.27
N VAL A 622 7.61 8.11 11.15
CA VAL A 622 8.68 8.49 12.08
C VAL A 622 8.22 9.69 12.91
N ASP A 623 8.33 9.56 14.23
CA ASP A 623 8.05 10.62 15.19
C ASP A 623 9.26 10.79 16.12
N GLY A 624 10.09 11.77 15.83
CA GLY A 624 11.38 11.99 16.48
C GLY A 624 12.32 10.79 16.35
N ASP A 625 12.69 10.17 17.46
CA ASP A 625 13.53 8.96 17.49
C ASP A 625 12.72 7.66 17.50
N SER A 626 11.42 7.72 17.34
CA SER A 626 10.53 6.56 17.30
C SER A 626 10.05 6.27 15.89
N ILE A 627 9.88 4.98 15.60
CA ILE A 627 9.30 4.49 14.36
C ILE A 627 8.03 3.74 14.71
N TRP A 628 6.94 4.13 14.06
CA TRP A 628 5.67 3.46 14.12
C TRP A 628 5.46 2.67 12.83
N ILE A 629 4.95 1.47 12.93
CA ILE A 629 4.65 0.60 11.80
C ILE A 629 3.21 0.09 11.90
N ALA A 630 2.59 -0.13 10.76
CA ALA A 630 1.30 -0.81 10.64
C ALA A 630 1.38 -1.84 9.52
N SER A 631 0.92 -3.05 9.80
CA SER A 631 0.81 -4.14 8.83
C SER A 631 -0.46 -4.92 9.09
N GLU A 632 -1.05 -5.45 8.03
CA GLU A 632 -2.17 -6.37 8.11
C GLU A 632 -1.74 -7.69 8.74
N TYR A 633 -2.65 -8.27 9.53
CA TYR A 633 -2.52 -9.61 10.11
C TYR A 633 -3.90 -10.19 10.41
N ILE A 634 -4.00 -11.48 10.64
CA ILE A 634 -5.24 -12.13 11.04
C ILE A 634 -5.34 -12.13 12.57
N ALA A 635 -6.10 -11.18 13.10
CA ALA A 635 -6.19 -10.97 14.54
C ALA A 635 -7.07 -11.98 15.26
N HIS A 636 -8.05 -12.57 14.56
CA HIS A 636 -9.08 -13.41 15.16
C HIS A 636 -9.12 -14.80 14.54
N ALA A 637 -9.41 -15.81 15.35
CA ALA A 637 -9.60 -17.17 14.88
C ALA A 637 -11.07 -17.38 14.48
N CYS A 638 -11.30 -17.83 13.25
CA CYS A 638 -12.62 -18.24 12.77
C CYS A 638 -12.77 -19.76 12.81
N ASP A 639 -12.53 -20.38 13.96
CA ASP A 639 -12.79 -21.81 14.18
C ASP A 639 -14.24 -22.07 14.59
N TYR A 640 -14.67 -23.32 14.51
CA TYR A 640 -16.04 -23.71 14.85
C TYR A 640 -16.41 -23.39 16.32
N ALA A 641 -15.49 -23.53 17.23
CA ALA A 641 -15.72 -23.19 18.63
C ALA A 641 -16.01 -21.69 18.81
N THR A 642 -15.33 -20.86 18.03
CA THR A 642 -15.49 -19.41 18.08
C THR A 642 -16.76 -18.94 17.37
N TRP A 643 -17.04 -19.43 16.17
CA TRP A 643 -18.17 -18.93 15.36
C TRP A 643 -19.43 -19.80 15.44
N GLY A 644 -19.30 -21.11 15.56
CA GLY A 644 -20.43 -22.03 15.47
C GLY A 644 -21.46 -21.84 16.56
N GLY A 645 -21.03 -21.69 17.81
CA GLY A 645 -21.93 -21.42 18.96
C GLY A 645 -22.65 -20.08 18.82
N ARG A 646 -21.97 -19.08 18.26
CA ARG A 646 -22.51 -17.75 18.00
C ARG A 646 -23.44 -17.75 16.81
N PHE A 647 -23.18 -18.59 15.84
CA PHE A 647 -23.96 -18.72 14.62
C PHE A 647 -25.29 -19.43 14.84
N PHE A 648 -25.29 -20.53 15.58
CA PHE A 648 -26.44 -21.42 15.75
C PHE A 648 -27.19 -21.27 17.08
N GLY A 649 -26.56 -20.71 18.09
CA GLY A 649 -27.11 -20.63 19.45
C GLY A 649 -26.99 -19.28 20.12
N ALA A 650 -26.69 -18.26 19.37
CA ALA A 650 -26.35 -16.94 19.93
C ALA A 650 -27.48 -16.34 20.77
N THR A 651 -27.16 -16.10 21.99
CA THR A 651 -27.77 -15.03 22.76
C THR A 651 -27.22 -13.68 22.22
N SER A 652 -28.06 -12.69 22.22
CA SER A 652 -27.86 -11.37 21.61
C SER A 652 -26.58 -10.60 21.98
N GLY A 653 -25.68 -11.17 22.76
CA GLY A 653 -24.47 -10.53 23.27
C GLY A 653 -23.17 -10.81 22.51
N ASP A 654 -23.14 -11.81 21.63
CA ASP A 654 -21.87 -12.38 21.19
C ASP A 654 -21.59 -12.27 19.69
N ASN A 655 -22.47 -11.63 18.93
CA ASN A 655 -22.36 -11.58 17.46
C ASN A 655 -21.69 -10.30 17.00
N LYS A 656 -20.39 -10.37 16.78
CA LYS A 656 -19.59 -9.26 16.28
C LYS A 656 -19.20 -9.57 14.85
N LEU A 657 -19.80 -8.90 13.89
CA LEU A 657 -19.41 -9.01 12.48
C LEU A 657 -17.94 -8.58 12.29
N GLY A 658 -17.21 -9.31 11.47
CA GLY A 658 -15.78 -9.07 11.30
C GLY A 658 -14.90 -9.57 12.46
N THR A 659 -15.47 -10.32 13.41
CA THR A 659 -14.75 -10.92 14.54
C THR A 659 -14.97 -12.43 14.59
N CYS A 660 -15.14 -13.08 13.44
CA CYS A 660 -15.49 -14.50 13.32
C CYS A 660 -16.81 -14.88 13.97
N ALA A 661 -17.70 -13.94 14.18
CA ALA A 661 -19.02 -14.16 14.76
C ALA A 661 -20.08 -13.60 13.82
N ALA A 662 -20.83 -14.49 13.19
CA ALA A 662 -21.95 -14.08 12.38
C ALA A 662 -23.27 -14.13 13.16
N SER A 663 -24.23 -13.35 12.70
CA SER A 663 -25.56 -13.32 13.26
C SER A 663 -26.43 -14.45 12.76
N PRO A 664 -27.15 -15.15 13.62
CA PRO A 664 -28.16 -16.11 13.19
C PRO A 664 -29.27 -15.41 12.38
N GLY A 665 -29.49 -15.86 11.17
CA GLY A 665 -30.60 -15.39 10.34
C GLY A 665 -30.37 -14.04 9.66
N ALA A 666 -29.21 -13.46 9.74
CA ALA A 666 -28.82 -12.42 8.80
C ALA A 666 -28.62 -13.10 7.44
N ALA A 667 -29.35 -12.65 6.43
CA ALA A 667 -28.95 -12.89 5.04
C ALA A 667 -27.65 -12.13 4.85
N GLY A 668 -26.54 -12.68 5.38
CA GLY A 668 -25.29 -12.00 5.47
C GLY A 668 -24.44 -12.24 4.26
N THR A 669 -23.44 -11.44 4.16
CA THR A 669 -22.32 -11.60 3.23
C THR A 669 -21.24 -12.43 3.87
N ARG A 670 -20.30 -12.93 3.09
CA ARG A 670 -19.06 -13.56 3.55
C ARG A 670 -18.27 -12.66 4.52
N ALA A 671 -18.39 -11.36 4.34
CA ALA A 671 -17.77 -10.34 5.18
C ALA A 671 -18.06 -10.49 6.68
N ALA A 672 -19.19 -11.13 7.04
CA ALA A 672 -19.52 -11.40 8.44
C ALA A 672 -18.48 -12.27 9.16
N LEU A 673 -17.73 -13.07 8.44
CA LEU A 673 -16.73 -13.99 8.94
C LEU A 673 -15.29 -13.50 8.71
N GLY A 674 -15.10 -12.34 8.13
CA GLY A 674 -13.77 -11.76 7.94
C GLY A 674 -13.04 -11.50 9.26
N ASN A 675 -11.75 -11.74 9.28
CA ASN A 675 -10.93 -11.79 10.50
C ASN A 675 -9.64 -10.97 10.44
N TRP A 676 -9.47 -10.14 9.40
CA TRP A 676 -8.31 -9.28 9.30
C TRP A 676 -8.37 -8.08 10.25
N SER A 677 -7.21 -7.63 10.66
CA SER A 677 -6.97 -6.40 11.41
C SER A 677 -5.62 -5.81 11.00
N THR A 678 -5.36 -4.59 11.40
CA THR A 678 -4.04 -3.98 11.34
C THR A 678 -3.37 -4.01 12.70
N ARG A 679 -2.04 -4.14 12.72
CA ARG A 679 -1.24 -4.07 13.94
C ARG A 679 -0.36 -2.84 13.92
N ILE A 680 -0.66 -1.87 14.77
CA ILE A 680 0.15 -0.67 14.96
C ILE A 680 1.16 -0.93 16.07
N SER A 681 2.44 -0.61 15.84
CA SER A 681 3.49 -0.85 16.81
C SER A 681 4.57 0.22 16.79
N LYS A 682 5.05 0.61 17.95
CA LYS A 682 6.08 1.63 18.16
C LYS A 682 7.40 0.99 18.54
N TYR A 683 8.46 1.42 17.88
CA TYR A 683 9.85 1.02 18.14
C TYR A 683 10.77 2.22 18.34
N THR A 684 11.78 2.05 19.17
CA THR A 684 12.98 2.90 19.20
C THR A 684 14.14 2.10 18.61
N PRO A 685 14.69 2.47 17.44
CA PRO A 685 15.69 1.69 16.72
C PRO A 685 17.11 1.84 17.30
#